data_7d773a442ca3e2613b2a49ac266dec63
#
_entry.id   7d773a442ca3e2613b2a49ac266dec63
#
_cell.length_a   1.000
_cell.length_b   1.000
_cell.length_c   1.000
_cell.angle_alpha   90.00
_cell.angle_beta   90.00
_cell.angle_gamma   90.00
#
_symmetry.space_group_name_H-M   'P 1'
#
loop_
_entity.id
_entity.type
_entity.pdbx_description
1 polymer ?
#
loop_
_entity_poly.entity_id
_entity_poly.type
_entity_poly.pdbx_seq_one_letter_code
_entity_poly.pdbx_strand_id
1 'polypeptide(L)'
;MEKARVRSNIRQKVDPFLTDPQELYLVVSIEAQKLFVCSGDTIVDRYDASTSRFGIGNRENSLKTPLGMHRIREKFGSDAPAGRVFRDREDTGEDWDHSQTGDNLILTRILRLEGLEEGINKGGSVDTYERYIYIHGTGREDLIGTPLSHGCVCLRNLDIIRLFETVREGTLVYIDPPPLMVNERPCRGIHFTGIFGSGMSALAQYLRFQGISVSGSDRFHASEDTAAIRRSLEGLGCTIVPQDGSGVGLDADAVCISTAIEDSNPDIAAARTRGLPVIHRSDLLASIIATKKTIAVAGTSGKSTVTAMIFEFLTACGKSPSLLSGAALRRLEKQGLIGNAYSGGSDLLVVEADESDGTLVKYRPEAAVILNVSKDHKSIEEVAKLFHTLAAQSSWTASNADDTVLASLPATVRFGRNGSGSWRPDREELLPTAVKLVKNNIEYHLPLPGEHNLENLLAALCVCEHYGCEPAALADAVKTYEGVARRFSVTRTKKNVQVVDDFAHNPAKIAAVVRASRGLSDRIIAVYQPHGFGPTRFLKDEYIATFRTAFRQQDSLYLLPIYYAGGTAQKNISSDDIIKGLGAVSFNAQAADRDQLLVRLQADARSGDCILLMGARDPSLPALVNKIVELFGGEITSG
;
A
#
# COMPACT_ATOMS: atom_id res chain seq x y z
N MET A 1 -30.99 -30.12 21.60
CA MET A 1 -29.67 -29.69 21.09
C MET A 1 -29.82 -28.25 20.65
N GLU A 2 -29.05 -27.35 21.28
CA GLU A 2 -29.01 -25.94 20.90
C GLU A 2 -28.43 -25.84 19.48
N LYS A 3 -29.17 -25.26 18.54
CA LYS A 3 -28.69 -25.11 17.16
C LYS A 3 -27.54 -24.12 17.18
N ALA A 4 -26.41 -24.48 16.56
CA ALA A 4 -25.26 -23.61 16.44
C ALA A 4 -25.65 -22.34 15.67
N ARG A 5 -25.25 -21.17 16.19
CA ARG A 5 -25.57 -19.87 15.60
C ARG A 5 -24.47 -19.38 14.67
N VAL A 6 -24.89 -18.67 13.63
CA VAL A 6 -23.99 -17.92 12.76
C VAL A 6 -23.45 -16.72 13.56
N ARG A 7 -22.16 -16.42 13.39
CA ARG A 7 -21.55 -15.23 14.02
C ARG A 7 -22.20 -13.94 13.49
N SER A 8 -22.44 -12.98 14.37
CA SER A 8 -23.13 -11.73 14.02
C SER A 8 -22.44 -10.95 12.90
N ASN A 9 -21.11 -10.93 12.88
CA ASN A 9 -20.34 -10.26 11.84
C ASN A 9 -20.50 -10.91 10.44
N ILE A 10 -20.71 -12.23 10.37
CA ILE A 10 -21.03 -12.93 9.10
C ILE A 10 -22.43 -12.52 8.66
N ARG A 11 -23.39 -12.54 9.59
CA ARG A 11 -24.77 -12.17 9.31
C ARG A 11 -24.88 -10.77 8.71
N GLN A 12 -24.20 -9.79 9.31
CA GLN A 12 -24.15 -8.40 8.82
C GLN A 12 -23.58 -8.27 7.39
N LYS A 13 -22.67 -9.19 6.99
CA LYS A 13 -22.12 -9.22 5.62
C LYS A 13 -23.10 -9.80 4.61
N VAL A 14 -23.90 -10.77 5.03
CA VAL A 14 -24.83 -11.47 4.15
C VAL A 14 -26.17 -10.74 4.02
N ASP A 15 -26.68 -10.13 5.11
CA ASP A 15 -27.98 -9.45 5.16
C ASP A 15 -28.25 -8.45 4.02
N PRO A 16 -27.30 -7.59 3.60
CA PRO A 16 -27.54 -6.64 2.52
C PRO A 16 -27.85 -7.28 1.16
N PHE A 17 -27.54 -8.56 0.99
CA PHE A 17 -27.69 -9.30 -0.25
C PHE A 17 -28.90 -10.27 -0.22
N LEU A 18 -29.49 -10.51 0.95
CA LEU A 18 -30.67 -11.38 1.09
C LEU A 18 -31.95 -10.65 0.69
N THR A 19 -32.81 -11.34 -0.02
CA THR A 19 -34.17 -10.89 -0.33
C THR A 19 -35.16 -11.25 0.77
N ASP A 20 -34.94 -12.40 1.42
CA ASP A 20 -35.67 -12.88 2.59
C ASP A 20 -34.67 -13.17 3.73
N PRO A 21 -34.86 -12.63 4.95
CA PRO A 21 -33.99 -12.92 6.09
C PRO A 21 -33.85 -14.42 6.45
N GLN A 22 -34.77 -15.24 6.04
CA GLN A 22 -34.75 -16.69 6.29
C GLN A 22 -34.27 -17.51 5.07
N GLU A 23 -33.90 -16.85 3.97
CA GLU A 23 -33.36 -17.52 2.79
C GLU A 23 -32.10 -18.32 3.15
N LEU A 24 -31.92 -19.46 2.48
CA LEU A 24 -30.69 -20.25 2.64
C LEU A 24 -29.49 -19.55 2.02
N TYR A 25 -28.40 -19.56 2.74
CA TYR A 25 -27.09 -19.11 2.25
C TYR A 25 -25.96 -20.01 2.76
N LEU A 26 -24.83 -19.97 2.10
CA LEU A 26 -23.65 -20.75 2.43
C LEU A 26 -22.58 -19.89 3.07
N VAL A 27 -21.84 -20.46 4.02
CA VAL A 27 -20.63 -19.85 4.59
C VAL A 27 -19.48 -20.84 4.46
N VAL A 28 -18.44 -20.48 3.71
CA VAL A 28 -17.20 -21.25 3.62
C VAL A 28 -16.19 -20.64 4.59
N SER A 29 -15.87 -21.35 5.66
CA SER A 29 -14.87 -20.92 6.62
C SER A 29 -13.49 -21.41 6.22
N ILE A 30 -12.62 -20.47 5.82
CA ILE A 30 -11.21 -20.77 5.51
C ILE A 30 -10.48 -21.28 6.75
N GLU A 31 -10.76 -20.71 7.93
CA GLU A 31 -10.13 -21.12 9.19
C GLU A 31 -10.48 -22.56 9.59
N ALA A 32 -11.78 -22.90 9.49
CA ALA A 32 -12.27 -24.20 9.95
C ALA A 32 -12.21 -25.28 8.86
N GLN A 33 -11.90 -24.92 7.59
CA GLN A 33 -12.02 -25.79 6.41
C GLN A 33 -13.38 -26.51 6.39
N LYS A 34 -14.45 -25.71 6.50
CA LYS A 34 -15.84 -26.21 6.50
C LYS A 34 -16.74 -25.30 5.67
N LEU A 35 -17.77 -25.92 5.09
CA LEU A 35 -18.90 -25.24 4.48
C LEU A 35 -20.13 -25.43 5.38
N PHE A 36 -20.76 -24.32 5.76
CA PHE A 36 -21.99 -24.28 6.55
C PHE A 36 -23.15 -23.87 5.67
N VAL A 37 -24.28 -24.55 5.81
CA VAL A 37 -25.60 -24.17 5.27
C VAL A 37 -26.32 -23.41 6.37
N CYS A 38 -26.77 -22.21 6.09
CA CYS A 38 -27.33 -21.29 7.08
C CYS A 38 -28.73 -20.83 6.63
N SER A 39 -29.61 -20.56 7.61
CA SER A 39 -30.89 -19.88 7.42
C SER A 39 -31.14 -18.96 8.60
N GLY A 40 -31.40 -17.69 8.35
CA GLY A 40 -31.38 -16.70 9.40
C GLY A 40 -30.06 -16.74 10.19
N ASP A 41 -30.15 -16.79 11.50
CA ASP A 41 -28.98 -16.88 12.40
C ASP A 41 -28.59 -18.32 12.74
N THR A 42 -29.17 -19.31 12.06
CA THR A 42 -29.01 -20.72 12.40
C THR A 42 -28.18 -21.45 11.36
N ILE A 43 -27.21 -22.24 11.81
CA ILE A 43 -26.55 -23.25 10.99
C ILE A 43 -27.47 -24.47 10.92
N VAL A 44 -27.95 -24.80 9.71
CA VAL A 44 -28.90 -25.91 9.48
C VAL A 44 -28.18 -27.17 9.04
N ASP A 45 -27.02 -27.06 8.36
CA ASP A 45 -26.19 -28.20 7.96
C ASP A 45 -24.72 -27.77 7.82
N ARG A 46 -23.78 -28.74 7.74
CA ARG A 46 -22.35 -28.48 7.60
C ARG A 46 -21.64 -29.64 6.90
N TYR A 47 -20.60 -29.28 6.12
CA TYR A 47 -19.75 -30.22 5.40
C TYR A 47 -18.28 -29.90 5.70
N ASP A 48 -17.43 -30.93 5.77
CA ASP A 48 -15.99 -30.72 5.69
C ASP A 48 -15.66 -30.24 4.28
N ALA A 49 -14.82 -29.22 4.17
CA ALA A 49 -14.45 -28.61 2.89
C ALA A 49 -12.94 -28.42 2.81
N SER A 50 -12.44 -28.23 1.62
CA SER A 50 -11.05 -27.87 1.40
C SER A 50 -10.97 -26.71 0.44
N THR A 51 -10.16 -25.71 0.78
CA THR A 51 -9.91 -24.54 -0.03
C THR A 51 -8.50 -24.59 -0.64
N SER A 52 -8.02 -23.50 -1.22
CA SER A 52 -6.74 -23.50 -1.91
C SER A 52 -5.54 -23.72 -0.96
N ARG A 53 -4.62 -24.60 -1.37
CA ARG A 53 -3.28 -24.76 -0.74
C ARG A 53 -2.38 -23.54 -0.92
N PHE A 54 -2.70 -22.66 -1.85
CA PHE A 54 -1.98 -21.39 -2.08
C PHE A 54 -2.52 -20.24 -1.22
N GLY A 55 -3.50 -20.52 -0.35
CA GLY A 55 -4.10 -19.53 0.56
C GLY A 55 -5.26 -18.77 -0.05
N ILE A 56 -5.49 -17.56 0.45
CA ILE A 56 -6.62 -16.69 0.09
C ILE A 56 -6.19 -15.54 -0.82
N GLY A 57 -7.08 -15.13 -1.73
CA GLY A 57 -6.85 -13.97 -2.60
C GLY A 57 -7.74 -13.93 -3.82
N ASN A 58 -8.08 -12.72 -4.25
CA ASN A 58 -9.09 -12.49 -5.28
C ASN A 58 -8.50 -12.33 -6.70
N ARG A 59 -7.18 -12.20 -6.85
CA ARG A 59 -6.56 -11.94 -8.15
C ARG A 59 -6.55 -13.16 -9.06
N GLU A 60 -6.71 -12.88 -10.35
CA GLU A 60 -6.53 -13.83 -11.44
C GLU A 60 -5.14 -14.47 -11.41
N ASN A 61 -5.03 -15.74 -11.82
CA ASN A 61 -3.80 -16.53 -11.85
C ASN A 61 -3.09 -16.72 -10.50
N SER A 62 -3.69 -16.29 -9.38
CA SER A 62 -3.12 -16.48 -8.05
C SER A 62 -3.24 -17.91 -7.53
N LEU A 63 -4.14 -18.74 -8.10
CA LEU A 63 -4.51 -20.06 -7.63
C LEU A 63 -5.08 -20.06 -6.20
N LYS A 64 -5.48 -18.89 -5.66
CA LYS A 64 -5.99 -18.68 -4.31
C LYS A 64 -7.50 -18.69 -4.27
N THR A 65 -8.09 -19.11 -3.14
CA THR A 65 -9.55 -19.05 -2.93
C THR A 65 -9.97 -17.57 -2.73
N PRO A 66 -10.93 -17.07 -3.52
CA PRO A 66 -11.44 -15.72 -3.36
C PRO A 66 -12.21 -15.55 -2.06
N LEU A 67 -12.28 -14.31 -1.56
CA LEU A 67 -12.97 -13.94 -0.31
C LEU A 67 -14.20 -13.08 -0.60
N GLY A 68 -15.10 -13.00 0.39
CA GLY A 68 -16.22 -12.07 0.37
C GLY A 68 -17.52 -12.71 -0.15
N MET A 69 -18.41 -11.86 -0.64
CA MET A 69 -19.75 -12.25 -1.07
C MET A 69 -19.77 -12.75 -2.51
N HIS A 70 -20.39 -13.90 -2.69
CA HIS A 70 -20.61 -14.55 -3.97
C HIS A 70 -22.05 -15.03 -4.06
N ARG A 71 -22.42 -15.52 -5.24
CA ARG A 71 -23.63 -16.34 -5.46
C ARG A 71 -23.31 -17.53 -6.36
N ILE A 72 -24.10 -18.57 -6.25
CA ILE A 72 -24.09 -19.67 -7.20
C ILE A 72 -24.71 -19.14 -8.49
N ARG A 73 -23.92 -19.05 -9.56
CA ARG A 73 -24.38 -18.53 -10.86
C ARG A 73 -24.95 -19.63 -11.75
N GLU A 74 -24.28 -20.80 -11.75
CA GLU A 74 -24.61 -21.94 -12.61
C GLU A 74 -24.36 -23.25 -11.86
N LYS A 75 -25.15 -24.28 -12.22
CA LYS A 75 -25.08 -25.62 -11.66
C LYS A 75 -24.91 -26.63 -12.78
N PHE A 76 -23.92 -27.55 -12.67
CA PHE A 76 -23.68 -28.60 -13.68
C PHE A 76 -23.65 -29.99 -13.05
N GLY A 77 -24.11 -31.00 -13.80
CA GLY A 77 -24.00 -32.40 -13.45
C GLY A 77 -25.19 -32.95 -12.66
N SER A 78 -26.44 -32.40 -12.81
CA SER A 78 -27.63 -32.83 -12.06
C SER A 78 -27.86 -34.37 -12.11
N ASP A 79 -27.62 -35.00 -13.27
CA ASP A 79 -27.91 -36.43 -13.50
C ASP A 79 -26.63 -37.29 -13.49
N ALA A 80 -25.46 -36.70 -13.24
CA ALA A 80 -24.19 -37.40 -13.26
C ALA A 80 -24.05 -38.31 -12.02
N PRO A 81 -23.49 -39.53 -12.15
CA PRO A 81 -23.19 -40.38 -10.99
C PRO A 81 -22.10 -39.77 -10.11
N ALA A 82 -22.00 -40.24 -8.87
CA ALA A 82 -20.90 -39.89 -7.99
C ALA A 82 -19.57 -40.35 -8.61
N GLY A 83 -18.56 -39.43 -8.64
CA GLY A 83 -17.28 -39.71 -9.26
C GLY A 83 -17.18 -39.36 -10.75
N ARG A 84 -18.25 -38.87 -11.39
CA ARG A 84 -18.21 -38.40 -12.78
C ARG A 84 -17.17 -37.30 -12.93
N VAL A 85 -16.31 -37.45 -13.94
CA VAL A 85 -15.25 -36.48 -14.25
C VAL A 85 -15.79 -35.35 -15.14
N PHE A 86 -15.49 -34.11 -14.78
CA PHE A 86 -15.79 -32.92 -15.58
C PHE A 86 -14.51 -32.26 -16.07
N ARG A 87 -14.51 -31.83 -17.37
CA ARG A 87 -13.48 -30.95 -17.95
C ARG A 87 -14.20 -29.74 -18.54
N ASP A 88 -13.74 -28.54 -18.19
CA ASP A 88 -14.36 -27.28 -18.64
C ASP A 88 -15.89 -27.23 -18.45
N ARG A 89 -16.41 -27.85 -17.38
CA ARG A 89 -17.84 -28.00 -17.02
C ARG A 89 -18.64 -28.99 -17.88
N GLU A 90 -17.98 -29.66 -18.82
CA GLU A 90 -18.61 -30.72 -19.63
C GLU A 90 -18.42 -32.08 -18.98
N ASP A 91 -19.51 -32.88 -19.01
CA ASP A 91 -19.46 -34.27 -18.59
C ASP A 91 -18.65 -35.08 -19.59
N THR A 92 -17.55 -35.66 -19.14
CA THR A 92 -16.66 -36.45 -20.02
C THR A 92 -17.21 -37.86 -20.31
N GLY A 93 -18.22 -38.30 -19.61
CA GLY A 93 -18.68 -39.69 -19.64
C GLY A 93 -17.77 -40.66 -18.88
N GLU A 94 -16.65 -40.19 -18.34
CA GLU A 94 -15.71 -41.02 -17.58
C GLU A 94 -16.02 -40.94 -16.08
N ASP A 95 -15.97 -42.07 -15.40
CA ASP A 95 -16.07 -42.12 -13.94
C ASP A 95 -14.68 -42.26 -13.33
N TRP A 96 -14.47 -41.61 -12.21
CA TRP A 96 -13.22 -41.68 -11.47
C TRP A 96 -12.95 -43.10 -10.96
N ASP A 97 -11.84 -43.67 -11.37
CA ASP A 97 -11.45 -45.06 -11.10
C ASP A 97 -10.57 -45.22 -9.85
N HIS A 98 -10.44 -44.20 -9.03
CA HIS A 98 -9.58 -44.11 -7.82
C HIS A 98 -8.06 -44.25 -8.08
N SER A 99 -7.63 -44.54 -9.32
CA SER A 99 -6.21 -44.63 -9.68
C SER A 99 -5.60 -43.27 -9.99
N GLN A 100 -6.41 -42.33 -10.44
CA GLN A 100 -5.99 -40.96 -10.74
C GLN A 100 -5.92 -40.13 -9.46
N THR A 101 -4.71 -39.89 -8.98
CA THR A 101 -4.46 -39.06 -7.79
C THR A 101 -4.16 -37.60 -8.15
N GLY A 102 -4.55 -37.15 -9.33
CA GLY A 102 -4.32 -35.79 -9.81
C GLY A 102 -4.95 -34.75 -8.87
N ASP A 103 -4.17 -33.77 -8.49
CA ASP A 103 -4.53 -32.75 -7.49
C ASP A 103 -5.73 -31.86 -7.87
N ASN A 104 -6.27 -31.97 -9.09
CA ASN A 104 -7.21 -30.98 -9.62
C ASN A 104 -8.40 -31.59 -10.37
N LEU A 105 -8.80 -32.83 -10.01
CA LEU A 105 -9.99 -33.43 -10.61
C LEU A 105 -11.26 -32.73 -10.12
N ILE A 106 -12.10 -32.31 -11.06
CA ILE A 106 -13.43 -31.79 -10.79
C ILE A 106 -14.43 -32.94 -10.98
N LEU A 107 -15.05 -33.39 -9.90
CA LEU A 107 -15.90 -34.57 -9.89
C LEU A 107 -17.34 -34.26 -9.46
N THR A 108 -18.25 -35.09 -9.93
CA THR A 108 -19.62 -35.31 -9.40
C THR A 108 -20.58 -34.16 -9.69
N ARG A 109 -20.34 -32.96 -9.22
CA ARG A 109 -21.18 -31.75 -9.35
C ARG A 109 -20.33 -30.50 -9.36
N ILE A 110 -20.80 -29.46 -10.03
CA ILE A 110 -20.20 -28.16 -10.06
C ILE A 110 -21.22 -27.09 -9.68
N LEU A 111 -20.91 -26.27 -8.69
CA LEU A 111 -21.58 -25.01 -8.38
C LEU A 111 -20.60 -23.88 -8.74
N ARG A 112 -20.83 -23.19 -9.85
CA ARG A 112 -19.96 -22.09 -10.29
C ARG A 112 -20.31 -20.80 -9.56
N LEU A 113 -19.31 -20.13 -9.03
CA LEU A 113 -19.46 -18.91 -8.24
C LEU A 113 -19.27 -17.65 -9.09
N GLU A 114 -20.08 -16.62 -8.78
CA GLU A 114 -19.93 -15.24 -9.25
C GLU A 114 -19.70 -14.32 -8.06
N GLY A 115 -18.68 -13.44 -8.11
CA GLY A 115 -18.45 -12.41 -7.10
C GLY A 115 -19.52 -11.33 -7.14
N LEU A 116 -19.81 -10.70 -6.00
CA LEU A 116 -20.84 -9.65 -5.88
C LEU A 116 -20.27 -8.29 -5.50
N GLU A 117 -19.00 -8.22 -5.11
CA GLU A 117 -18.34 -7.02 -4.61
C GLU A 117 -17.39 -6.44 -5.66
N GLU A 118 -17.79 -5.33 -6.30
CA GLU A 118 -17.02 -4.67 -7.37
C GLU A 118 -15.60 -4.28 -6.88
N GLY A 119 -14.57 -4.58 -7.70
CA GLY A 119 -13.18 -4.30 -7.39
C GLY A 119 -12.56 -5.18 -6.28
N ILE A 120 -13.36 -6.05 -5.64
CA ILE A 120 -12.90 -7.00 -4.63
C ILE A 120 -12.88 -8.42 -5.20
N ASN A 121 -14.03 -8.93 -5.63
CA ASN A 121 -14.17 -10.27 -6.22
C ASN A 121 -15.00 -10.28 -7.51
N LYS A 122 -15.33 -9.09 -8.05
CA LYS A 122 -16.06 -8.87 -9.29
C LYS A 122 -15.39 -7.81 -10.15
N GLY A 123 -15.31 -8.06 -11.44
CA GLY A 123 -14.75 -7.18 -12.46
C GLY A 123 -13.22 -7.21 -12.58
N GLY A 124 -12.71 -6.90 -13.76
CA GLY A 124 -11.27 -6.83 -14.06
C GLY A 124 -10.48 -8.07 -13.64
N SER A 125 -9.30 -7.89 -13.09
CA SER A 125 -8.39 -8.98 -12.70
C SER A 125 -8.77 -9.69 -11.39
N VAL A 126 -9.92 -9.36 -10.78
CA VAL A 126 -10.39 -10.01 -9.53
C VAL A 126 -11.68 -10.78 -9.72
N ASP A 127 -12.21 -10.88 -10.94
CA ASP A 127 -13.51 -11.47 -11.21
C ASP A 127 -13.54 -12.98 -10.92
N THR A 128 -14.31 -13.38 -9.91
CA THR A 128 -14.43 -14.78 -9.47
C THR A 128 -15.01 -15.68 -10.55
N TYR A 129 -15.98 -15.18 -11.34
CA TYR A 129 -16.62 -15.94 -12.41
C TYR A 129 -15.65 -16.24 -13.56
N GLU A 130 -14.89 -15.24 -13.98
CA GLU A 130 -13.86 -15.39 -15.03
C GLU A 130 -12.65 -16.22 -14.57
N ARG A 131 -12.45 -16.34 -13.25
CA ARG A 131 -11.43 -17.19 -12.63
C ARG A 131 -11.85 -18.65 -12.53
N TYR A 132 -13.06 -19.01 -12.95
CA TYR A 132 -13.59 -20.39 -12.91
C TYR A 132 -13.54 -21.01 -11.51
N ILE A 133 -14.03 -20.29 -10.50
CA ILE A 133 -14.08 -20.77 -9.12
C ILE A 133 -15.37 -21.53 -8.89
N TYR A 134 -15.23 -22.76 -8.37
CA TYR A 134 -16.33 -23.70 -8.16
C TYR A 134 -16.39 -24.22 -6.72
N ILE A 135 -17.58 -24.73 -6.34
CA ILE A 135 -17.72 -25.73 -5.28
C ILE A 135 -17.98 -27.06 -5.99
N HIS A 136 -17.15 -28.10 -5.76
CA HIS A 136 -17.21 -29.36 -6.50
C HIS A 136 -16.70 -30.56 -5.70
N GLY A 137 -16.99 -31.78 -6.16
CA GLY A 137 -16.41 -33.02 -5.64
C GLY A 137 -14.94 -33.19 -6.05
N THR A 138 -14.19 -33.99 -5.30
CA THR A 138 -12.76 -34.22 -5.53
C THR A 138 -12.36 -35.68 -5.49
N GLY A 139 -11.27 -36.03 -6.21
CA GLY A 139 -10.60 -37.34 -6.10
C GLY A 139 -9.69 -37.46 -4.86
N ARG A 140 -9.51 -36.39 -4.08
CA ARG A 140 -8.68 -36.38 -2.87
C ARG A 140 -9.53 -36.24 -1.61
N GLU A 141 -10.52 -37.12 -1.46
CA GLU A 141 -11.41 -37.14 -0.28
C GLU A 141 -10.64 -37.40 1.04
N ASP A 142 -9.47 -38.04 0.94
CA ASP A 142 -8.53 -38.27 2.06
C ASP A 142 -7.97 -36.99 2.67
N LEU A 143 -7.91 -35.92 1.88
CA LEU A 143 -7.38 -34.61 2.31
C LEU A 143 -8.46 -33.58 2.65
N ILE A 144 -9.75 -33.92 2.51
CA ILE A 144 -10.83 -33.01 2.87
C ILE A 144 -10.73 -32.61 4.34
N GLY A 145 -10.82 -31.29 4.58
CA GLY A 145 -10.57 -30.65 5.88
C GLY A 145 -9.22 -29.98 5.97
N THR A 146 -8.38 -30.09 4.91
CA THR A 146 -7.09 -29.39 4.80
C THR A 146 -7.03 -28.63 3.48
N PRO A 147 -6.26 -27.53 3.37
CA PRO A 147 -6.10 -26.81 2.10
C PRO A 147 -5.49 -27.70 1.01
N LEU A 148 -6.17 -27.85 -0.15
CA LEU A 148 -5.70 -28.74 -1.21
C LEU A 148 -5.86 -28.19 -2.63
N SER A 149 -6.88 -27.35 -2.90
CA SER A 149 -7.26 -26.96 -4.25
C SER A 149 -6.34 -25.89 -4.89
N HIS A 150 -6.68 -25.49 -6.12
CA HIS A 150 -6.06 -24.36 -6.86
C HIS A 150 -7.03 -23.17 -6.96
N GLY A 151 -7.85 -22.94 -5.93
CA GLY A 151 -8.79 -21.83 -5.85
C GLY A 151 -10.21 -22.22 -5.51
N CYS A 152 -10.67 -23.36 -5.99
CA CYS A 152 -12.00 -23.88 -5.75
C CYS A 152 -12.22 -24.35 -4.30
N VAL A 153 -13.49 -24.61 -3.95
CA VAL A 153 -13.90 -25.24 -2.69
C VAL A 153 -14.24 -26.70 -2.99
N CYS A 154 -13.48 -27.63 -2.41
CA CYS A 154 -13.70 -29.07 -2.62
C CYS A 154 -14.51 -29.67 -1.48
N LEU A 155 -15.42 -30.55 -1.83
CA LEU A 155 -16.20 -31.39 -0.91
C LEU A 155 -16.03 -32.88 -1.25
N ARG A 156 -16.42 -33.77 -0.33
CA ARG A 156 -16.58 -35.19 -0.68
C ARG A 156 -17.67 -35.36 -1.72
N ASN A 157 -17.57 -36.38 -2.56
CA ASN A 157 -18.48 -36.58 -3.68
C ASN A 157 -19.94 -36.77 -3.23
N LEU A 158 -20.19 -37.45 -2.13
CA LEU A 158 -21.52 -37.58 -1.58
C LEU A 158 -22.05 -36.29 -0.93
N ASP A 159 -21.17 -35.49 -0.36
CA ASP A 159 -21.52 -34.22 0.29
C ASP A 159 -21.91 -33.15 -0.74
N ILE A 160 -21.19 -33.08 -1.87
CA ILE A 160 -21.55 -32.14 -2.94
C ILE A 160 -22.88 -32.52 -3.61
N ILE A 161 -23.25 -33.81 -3.70
CA ILE A 161 -24.56 -34.20 -4.18
C ILE A 161 -25.65 -33.65 -3.25
N ARG A 162 -25.55 -33.88 -1.94
CA ARG A 162 -26.51 -33.36 -0.95
C ARG A 162 -26.63 -31.85 -0.98
N LEU A 163 -25.50 -31.17 -1.04
CA LEU A 163 -25.46 -29.71 -1.13
C LEU A 163 -26.13 -29.23 -2.44
N PHE A 164 -25.82 -29.88 -3.57
CA PHE A 164 -26.38 -29.54 -4.88
C PHE A 164 -27.90 -29.62 -4.91
N GLU A 165 -28.50 -30.61 -4.26
CA GLU A 165 -29.96 -30.76 -4.13
C GLU A 165 -30.58 -29.70 -3.20
N THR A 166 -29.82 -29.24 -2.21
CA THR A 166 -30.28 -28.25 -1.21
C THR A 166 -30.30 -26.83 -1.74
N VAL A 167 -29.34 -26.47 -2.61
CA VAL A 167 -29.14 -25.08 -3.07
C VAL A 167 -29.64 -24.88 -4.51
N ARG A 168 -29.98 -23.64 -4.83
CA ARG A 168 -30.39 -23.18 -6.17
C ARG A 168 -29.43 -22.15 -6.76
N GLU A 169 -29.55 -21.91 -8.04
CA GLU A 169 -28.92 -20.72 -8.64
C GLU A 169 -29.43 -19.45 -7.94
N GLY A 170 -28.55 -18.49 -7.70
CA GLY A 170 -28.82 -17.32 -6.89
C GLY A 170 -28.51 -17.49 -5.40
N THR A 171 -28.37 -18.74 -4.88
CA THR A 171 -28.00 -18.94 -3.46
C THR A 171 -26.70 -18.21 -3.13
N LEU A 172 -26.73 -17.39 -2.08
CA LEU A 172 -25.57 -16.61 -1.63
C LEU A 172 -24.51 -17.50 -0.99
N VAL A 173 -23.25 -17.15 -1.21
CA VAL A 173 -22.08 -17.84 -0.65
C VAL A 173 -21.13 -16.79 -0.09
N TYR A 174 -20.92 -16.77 1.22
CA TYR A 174 -19.90 -15.94 1.86
C TYR A 174 -18.66 -16.78 2.14
N ILE A 175 -17.52 -16.40 1.56
CA ILE A 175 -16.23 -17.04 1.84
C ILE A 175 -15.53 -16.20 2.90
N ASP A 176 -15.56 -16.71 4.15
CA ASP A 176 -15.13 -16.04 5.38
C ASP A 176 -13.60 -16.16 5.56
N PRO A 177 -12.87 -15.03 5.59
CA PRO A 177 -11.42 -15.04 5.80
C PRO A 177 -11.07 -15.53 7.21
N PRO A 178 -9.85 -16.08 7.41
CA PRO A 178 -9.33 -16.27 8.76
C PRO A 178 -9.15 -14.92 9.44
N PRO A 179 -9.25 -14.85 10.78
CA PRO A 179 -8.96 -13.62 11.51
C PRO A 179 -7.48 -13.24 11.36
N LEU A 180 -7.19 -11.95 11.32
CA LEU A 180 -5.83 -11.47 11.50
C LEU A 180 -5.46 -11.58 12.99
N MET A 181 -4.33 -12.20 13.31
CA MET A 181 -3.84 -12.27 14.68
C MET A 181 -3.04 -11.01 15.00
N VAL A 182 -3.52 -10.19 15.92
CA VAL A 182 -2.83 -8.98 16.38
C VAL A 182 -2.59 -9.10 17.89
N ASN A 183 -1.31 -9.08 18.30
CA ASN A 183 -0.92 -9.31 19.70
C ASN A 183 -1.61 -10.56 20.31
N GLU A 184 -1.55 -11.67 19.55
CA GLU A 184 -2.17 -12.97 19.91
C GLU A 184 -3.70 -12.97 20.01
N ARG A 185 -4.38 -11.91 19.56
CA ARG A 185 -5.83 -11.80 19.55
C ARG A 185 -6.36 -11.89 18.10
N PRO A 186 -7.41 -12.67 17.86
CA PRO A 186 -8.03 -12.73 16.55
C PRO A 186 -8.84 -11.45 16.27
N CYS A 187 -8.54 -10.78 15.17
CA CYS A 187 -9.25 -9.59 14.71
C CYS A 187 -9.90 -9.85 13.34
N ARG A 188 -11.20 -9.66 13.25
CA ARG A 188 -12.01 -9.74 12.02
C ARG A 188 -12.54 -8.38 11.60
N GLY A 189 -12.53 -7.42 12.51
CA GLY A 189 -12.90 -6.03 12.31
C GLY A 189 -11.94 -5.09 13.04
N ILE A 190 -11.54 -4.00 12.41
CA ILE A 190 -10.66 -2.99 13.00
C ILE A 190 -11.22 -1.60 12.72
N HIS A 191 -11.35 -0.80 13.78
CA HIS A 191 -11.68 0.61 13.67
C HIS A 191 -10.39 1.46 13.65
N PHE A 192 -10.26 2.34 12.65
CA PHE A 192 -9.10 3.21 12.49
C PHE A 192 -9.41 4.64 12.93
N THR A 193 -8.72 5.15 13.94
CA THR A 193 -8.80 6.56 14.32
C THR A 193 -7.75 7.36 13.56
N GLY A 194 -8.18 8.33 12.74
CA GLY A 194 -7.32 9.07 11.80
C GLY A 194 -7.08 8.29 10.50
N ILE A 195 -8.14 7.69 9.93
CA ILE A 195 -8.09 6.76 8.79
C ILE A 195 -7.54 7.39 7.50
N PHE A 196 -7.63 8.72 7.33
CA PHE A 196 -7.16 9.42 6.13
C PHE A 196 -5.65 9.64 6.12
N GLY A 197 -4.95 9.44 7.23
CA GLY A 197 -3.49 9.45 7.26
C GLY A 197 -2.90 8.41 6.32
N SER A 198 -1.80 8.73 5.59
CA SER A 198 -1.25 7.87 4.53
C SER A 198 -0.95 6.44 4.98
N GLY A 199 -0.31 6.25 6.14
CA GLY A 199 -0.04 4.91 6.67
C GLY A 199 -1.30 4.20 7.18
N MET A 200 -2.29 4.95 7.70
CA MET A 200 -3.56 4.40 8.20
C MET A 200 -4.42 3.95 7.02
N SER A 201 -4.58 4.78 6.00
CA SER A 201 -5.34 4.44 4.79
C SER A 201 -4.73 3.28 4.02
N ALA A 202 -3.40 3.15 3.99
CA ALA A 202 -2.74 2.00 3.36
C ALA A 202 -3.10 0.69 4.08
N LEU A 203 -3.01 0.67 5.41
CA LEU A 203 -3.40 -0.50 6.21
C LEU A 203 -4.90 -0.82 6.08
N ALA A 204 -5.76 0.20 6.11
CA ALA A 204 -7.20 0.05 5.94
C ALA A 204 -7.56 -0.63 4.60
N GLN A 205 -6.99 -0.16 3.49
CA GLN A 205 -7.17 -0.76 2.17
C GLN A 205 -6.67 -2.20 2.14
N TYR A 206 -5.45 -2.44 2.63
CA TYR A 206 -4.86 -3.76 2.63
C TYR A 206 -5.72 -4.77 3.39
N LEU A 207 -6.23 -4.39 4.57
CA LEU A 207 -7.13 -5.24 5.35
C LEU A 207 -8.44 -5.52 4.62
N ARG A 208 -9.00 -4.52 3.93
CA ARG A 208 -10.20 -4.75 3.09
C ARG A 208 -9.93 -5.76 1.99
N PHE A 209 -8.78 -5.69 1.31
CA PHE A 209 -8.38 -6.70 0.32
C PHE A 209 -8.20 -8.10 0.93
N GLN A 210 -7.91 -8.20 2.23
CA GLN A 210 -7.85 -9.47 2.97
C GLN A 210 -9.20 -9.89 3.57
N GLY A 211 -10.30 -9.18 3.27
CA GLY A 211 -11.65 -9.49 3.76
C GLY A 211 -11.92 -9.08 5.21
N ILE A 212 -10.98 -8.40 5.88
CA ILE A 212 -11.19 -7.87 7.23
C ILE A 212 -12.14 -6.68 7.17
N SER A 213 -13.08 -6.59 8.12
CA SER A 213 -13.96 -5.44 8.25
C SER A 213 -13.18 -4.21 8.68
N VAL A 214 -13.42 -3.08 8.02
CA VAL A 214 -12.76 -1.82 8.35
C VAL A 214 -13.80 -0.74 8.54
N SER A 215 -13.77 -0.11 9.70
CA SER A 215 -14.40 1.19 9.95
C SER A 215 -13.35 2.20 10.35
N GLY A 216 -13.67 3.47 10.28
CA GLY A 216 -12.74 4.48 10.76
C GLY A 216 -13.32 5.88 10.79
N SER A 217 -12.65 6.70 11.55
CA SER A 217 -12.97 8.11 11.77
C SER A 217 -11.79 8.99 11.40
N ASP A 218 -12.06 10.24 11.10
CA ASP A 218 -11.02 11.26 10.94
C ASP A 218 -11.56 12.64 11.34
N ARG A 219 -10.70 13.48 11.94
CA ARG A 219 -11.07 14.86 12.29
C ARG A 219 -11.47 15.71 11.08
N PHE A 220 -10.99 15.35 9.91
CA PHE A 220 -11.25 16.02 8.63
C PHE A 220 -12.32 15.31 7.79
N HIS A 221 -13.16 14.45 8.39
CA HIS A 221 -14.14 13.64 7.67
C HIS A 221 -15.14 14.48 6.85
N ALA A 222 -15.44 15.72 7.28
CA ALA A 222 -16.33 16.65 6.58
C ALA A 222 -15.59 17.63 5.64
N SER A 223 -14.26 17.57 5.55
CA SER A 223 -13.48 18.47 4.70
C SER A 223 -13.55 18.06 3.23
N GLU A 224 -13.71 19.03 2.34
CA GLU A 224 -13.60 18.80 0.87
C GLU A 224 -12.19 18.31 0.47
N ASP A 225 -11.15 18.73 1.16
CA ASP A 225 -9.77 18.29 0.90
C ASP A 225 -9.58 16.77 1.08
N THR A 226 -10.43 16.13 1.88
CA THR A 226 -10.40 14.69 2.15
C THR A 226 -11.50 13.91 1.44
N ALA A 227 -12.36 14.58 0.66
CA ALA A 227 -13.49 13.96 -0.01
C ALA A 227 -13.07 12.84 -0.99
N ALA A 228 -11.94 12.99 -1.68
CA ALA A 228 -11.44 11.99 -2.62
C ALA A 228 -11.03 10.70 -1.90
N ILE A 229 -10.18 10.79 -0.87
CA ILE A 229 -9.73 9.62 -0.10
C ILE A 229 -10.92 8.96 0.62
N ARG A 230 -11.86 9.74 1.14
CA ARG A 230 -13.09 9.21 1.76
C ARG A 230 -13.88 8.37 0.77
N ARG A 231 -14.22 8.90 -0.40
CA ARG A 231 -14.96 8.16 -1.45
C ARG A 231 -14.24 6.88 -1.88
N SER A 232 -12.92 6.93 -2.01
CA SER A 232 -12.14 5.75 -2.38
C SER A 232 -12.18 4.67 -1.31
N LEU A 233 -12.08 5.03 -0.02
CA LEU A 233 -12.19 4.07 1.08
C LEU A 233 -13.61 3.51 1.22
N GLU A 234 -14.64 4.33 1.08
CA GLU A 234 -16.05 3.90 1.06
C GLU A 234 -16.32 2.96 -0.12
N GLY A 235 -15.77 3.26 -1.31
CA GLY A 235 -15.85 2.39 -2.49
C GLY A 235 -15.21 1.02 -2.30
N LEU A 236 -14.20 0.91 -1.43
CA LEU A 236 -13.61 -0.36 -1.00
C LEU A 236 -14.40 -1.05 0.13
N GLY A 237 -15.54 -0.49 0.56
CA GLY A 237 -16.38 -1.02 1.62
C GLY A 237 -15.86 -0.72 3.03
N CYS A 238 -15.08 0.33 3.22
CA CYS A 238 -14.80 0.87 4.55
C CYS A 238 -15.99 1.70 5.04
N THR A 239 -16.34 1.60 6.32
CA THR A 239 -17.36 2.44 6.95
C THR A 239 -16.71 3.67 7.57
N ILE A 240 -16.96 4.86 7.01
CA ILE A 240 -16.40 6.11 7.51
C ILE A 240 -17.42 6.82 8.39
N VAL A 241 -17.00 7.20 9.60
CA VAL A 241 -17.85 7.79 10.63
C VAL A 241 -17.23 9.05 11.24
N PRO A 242 -18.01 9.92 11.91
CA PRO A 242 -17.46 11.04 12.69
C PRO A 242 -16.49 10.55 13.78
N GLN A 243 -15.50 11.38 14.12
CA GLN A 243 -14.52 11.09 15.18
C GLN A 243 -15.06 11.56 16.56
N ASP A 244 -16.16 10.99 16.99
CA ASP A 244 -16.87 11.35 18.24
C ASP A 244 -17.09 10.13 19.16
N GLY A 245 -16.51 8.99 18.83
CA GLY A 245 -16.63 7.73 19.57
C GLY A 245 -17.88 6.91 19.23
N SER A 246 -18.86 7.45 18.49
CA SER A 246 -20.10 6.76 18.15
C SER A 246 -19.90 5.54 17.25
N GLY A 247 -18.92 5.62 16.35
CA GLY A 247 -18.61 4.56 15.38
C GLY A 247 -17.75 3.41 15.91
N VAL A 248 -17.24 3.52 17.14
CA VAL A 248 -16.38 2.48 17.72
C VAL A 248 -17.22 1.31 18.22
N GLY A 249 -16.93 0.10 17.77
CA GLY A 249 -17.39 -1.15 18.41
C GLY A 249 -18.64 -1.81 17.87
N LEU A 250 -19.21 -1.39 16.74
CA LEU A 250 -20.32 -2.14 16.12
C LEU A 250 -19.82 -3.47 15.51
N ASP A 251 -18.63 -3.46 14.87
CA ASP A 251 -18.00 -4.63 14.22
C ASP A 251 -16.47 -4.67 14.42
N ALA A 252 -15.94 -3.91 15.38
CA ALA A 252 -14.51 -3.84 15.62
C ALA A 252 -14.09 -4.73 16.80
N ASP A 253 -13.07 -5.56 16.58
CA ASP A 253 -12.39 -6.34 17.62
C ASP A 253 -11.26 -5.51 18.26
N ALA A 254 -10.82 -4.44 17.60
CA ALA A 254 -9.77 -3.53 18.06
C ALA A 254 -9.91 -2.13 17.47
N VAL A 255 -9.34 -1.13 18.16
CA VAL A 255 -9.18 0.24 17.64
C VAL A 255 -7.70 0.46 17.31
N CYS A 256 -7.41 0.82 16.06
CA CYS A 256 -6.07 1.11 15.58
C CYS A 256 -5.80 2.61 15.60
N ILE A 257 -4.69 3.02 16.22
CA ILE A 257 -4.26 4.41 16.33
C ILE A 257 -2.83 4.59 15.78
N SER A 258 -2.46 5.84 15.50
CA SER A 258 -1.08 6.26 15.24
C SER A 258 -0.58 7.15 16.38
N THR A 259 0.73 7.44 16.37
CA THR A 259 1.37 8.38 17.32
C THR A 259 0.79 9.80 17.27
N ALA A 260 0.04 10.16 16.22
CA ALA A 260 -0.60 11.47 16.07
C ALA A 260 -1.94 11.59 16.83
N ILE A 261 -2.45 10.49 17.38
CA ILE A 261 -3.73 10.46 18.10
C ILE A 261 -3.48 10.65 19.59
N GLU A 262 -4.12 11.65 20.16
CA GLU A 262 -3.99 12.00 21.57
C GLU A 262 -4.85 11.07 22.45
N ASP A 263 -4.39 10.79 23.68
CA ASP A 263 -5.11 9.92 24.64
C ASP A 263 -6.53 10.41 25.00
N SER A 264 -6.79 11.71 24.83
CA SER A 264 -8.10 12.34 25.04
C SER A 264 -9.09 12.13 23.88
N ASN A 265 -8.68 11.44 22.82
CA ASN A 265 -9.52 11.23 21.64
C ASN A 265 -10.81 10.46 21.99
N PRO A 266 -12.00 10.89 21.52
CA PRO A 266 -13.27 10.24 21.81
C PRO A 266 -13.33 8.74 21.44
N ASP A 267 -12.68 8.33 20.36
CA ASP A 267 -12.66 6.92 19.94
C ASP A 267 -11.87 6.06 20.93
N ILE A 268 -10.76 6.58 21.49
CA ILE A 268 -10.00 5.89 22.54
C ILE A 268 -10.85 5.74 23.81
N ALA A 269 -11.57 6.79 24.19
CA ALA A 269 -12.47 6.75 25.34
C ALA A 269 -13.60 5.73 25.14
N ALA A 270 -14.19 5.69 23.94
CA ALA A 270 -15.22 4.73 23.58
C ALA A 270 -14.68 3.29 23.56
N ALA A 271 -13.47 3.07 23.03
CA ALA A 271 -12.81 1.76 23.04
C ALA A 271 -12.62 1.25 24.47
N ARG A 272 -12.08 2.08 25.36
CA ARG A 272 -11.88 1.73 26.77
C ARG A 272 -13.20 1.39 27.46
N THR A 273 -14.25 2.19 27.25
CA THR A 273 -15.59 1.94 27.82
C THR A 273 -16.18 0.60 27.36
N ARG A 274 -15.90 0.19 26.13
CA ARG A 274 -16.41 -1.06 25.52
C ARG A 274 -15.45 -2.25 25.73
N GLY A 275 -14.33 -2.07 26.41
CA GLY A 275 -13.33 -3.12 26.65
C GLY A 275 -12.59 -3.57 25.39
N LEU A 276 -12.58 -2.75 24.33
CA LEU A 276 -11.85 -3.05 23.10
C LEU A 276 -10.38 -2.69 23.26
N PRO A 277 -9.46 -3.53 22.77
CA PRO A 277 -8.04 -3.20 22.77
C PRO A 277 -7.75 -2.03 21.82
N VAL A 278 -6.93 -1.09 22.30
CA VAL A 278 -6.33 -0.05 21.47
C VAL A 278 -4.94 -0.54 21.05
N ILE A 279 -4.73 -0.65 19.74
CA ILE A 279 -3.48 -1.15 19.15
C ILE A 279 -2.80 -0.04 18.36
N HIS A 280 -1.49 -0.03 18.35
CA HIS A 280 -0.75 0.92 17.52
C HIS A 280 -0.65 0.39 16.07
N ARG A 281 -0.65 1.29 15.06
CA ARG A 281 -0.52 0.93 13.65
C ARG A 281 0.70 0.03 13.35
N SER A 282 1.77 0.16 14.12
CA SER A 282 2.97 -0.64 13.97
C SER A 282 2.80 -2.09 14.45
N ASP A 283 1.94 -2.35 15.45
CA ASP A 283 1.61 -3.70 15.89
C ASP A 283 0.79 -4.42 14.82
N LEU A 284 -0.15 -3.68 14.22
CA LEU A 284 -0.93 -4.16 13.10
C LEU A 284 -0.04 -4.48 11.88
N LEU A 285 0.87 -3.56 11.53
CA LEU A 285 1.82 -3.78 10.43
C LEU A 285 2.77 -4.95 10.72
N ALA A 286 3.28 -5.09 11.95
CA ALA A 286 4.11 -6.22 12.35
C ALA A 286 3.37 -7.56 12.20
N SER A 287 2.08 -7.59 12.56
CA SER A 287 1.23 -8.78 12.39
C SER A 287 1.04 -9.13 10.90
N ILE A 288 0.86 -8.15 10.03
CA ILE A 288 0.78 -8.35 8.58
C ILE A 288 2.12 -8.88 8.03
N ILE A 289 3.23 -8.26 8.40
CA ILE A 289 4.60 -8.66 8.00
C ILE A 289 4.86 -10.13 8.35
N ALA A 290 4.44 -10.58 9.52
CA ALA A 290 4.63 -11.95 9.99
C ALA A 290 3.87 -12.99 9.14
N THR A 291 2.86 -12.60 8.38
CA THR A 291 2.06 -13.50 7.52
C THR A 291 2.53 -13.57 6.07
N LYS A 292 3.56 -12.80 5.67
CA LYS A 292 3.99 -12.63 4.28
C LYS A 292 5.51 -12.73 4.14
N LYS A 293 5.97 -13.08 2.95
CA LYS A 293 7.37 -12.89 2.54
C LYS A 293 7.59 -11.40 2.30
N THR A 294 8.02 -10.71 3.36
CA THR A 294 8.05 -9.25 3.35
C THR A 294 9.42 -8.71 3.01
N ILE A 295 9.45 -7.72 2.11
CA ILE A 295 10.60 -6.87 1.78
C ILE A 295 10.37 -5.53 2.48
N ALA A 296 11.13 -5.24 3.54
CA ALA A 296 11.04 -4.01 4.31
C ALA A 296 12.10 -3.01 3.86
N VAL A 297 11.69 -1.84 3.38
CA VAL A 297 12.58 -0.78 2.92
C VAL A 297 12.72 0.28 4.00
N ALA A 298 13.92 0.40 4.57
CA ALA A 298 14.28 1.33 5.63
C ALA A 298 15.39 2.31 5.20
N GLY A 299 15.47 3.44 5.87
CA GLY A 299 16.45 4.50 5.60
C GLY A 299 15.87 5.87 5.93
N THR A 300 16.70 6.85 6.21
CA THR A 300 16.22 8.21 6.49
C THR A 300 15.71 8.93 5.24
N SER A 301 16.16 8.52 4.06
CA SER A 301 15.72 9.06 2.77
C SER A 301 15.57 7.97 1.71
N GLY A 302 14.70 8.18 0.70
CA GLY A 302 14.52 7.29 -0.43
C GLY A 302 13.51 6.15 -0.21
N LYS A 303 13.04 5.89 1.01
CA LYS A 303 12.14 4.78 1.36
C LYS A 303 10.98 4.58 0.37
N SER A 304 10.11 5.58 0.23
CA SER A 304 8.92 5.49 -0.65
C SER A 304 9.29 5.25 -2.11
N THR A 305 10.36 5.90 -2.60
CA THR A 305 10.83 5.73 -3.98
C THR A 305 11.35 4.32 -4.23
N VAL A 306 12.19 3.78 -3.34
CA VAL A 306 12.71 2.40 -3.46
C VAL A 306 11.61 1.37 -3.27
N THR A 307 10.68 1.58 -2.33
CA THR A 307 9.49 0.73 -2.16
C THR A 307 8.67 0.66 -3.46
N ALA A 308 8.44 1.81 -4.10
CA ALA A 308 7.73 1.88 -5.37
C ALA A 308 8.51 1.21 -6.51
N MET A 309 9.83 1.46 -6.63
CA MET A 309 10.68 0.81 -7.64
C MET A 309 10.65 -0.70 -7.49
N ILE A 310 10.87 -1.24 -6.30
CA ILE A 310 10.83 -2.68 -6.04
C ILE A 310 9.47 -3.26 -6.41
N PHE A 311 8.38 -2.61 -5.98
CA PHE A 311 7.03 -3.07 -6.28
C PHE A 311 6.74 -3.09 -7.80
N GLU A 312 7.04 -1.99 -8.51
CA GLU A 312 6.78 -1.89 -9.96
C GLU A 312 7.66 -2.84 -10.76
N PHE A 313 8.95 -2.98 -10.41
CA PHE A 313 9.87 -3.87 -11.10
C PHE A 313 9.52 -5.34 -10.88
N LEU A 314 9.22 -5.75 -9.65
CA LEU A 314 8.73 -7.11 -9.37
C LEU A 314 7.42 -7.39 -10.11
N THR A 315 6.51 -6.41 -10.18
CA THR A 315 5.24 -6.54 -10.93
C THR A 315 5.49 -6.73 -12.42
N ALA A 316 6.36 -5.92 -13.02
CA ALA A 316 6.74 -6.03 -14.43
C ALA A 316 7.43 -7.37 -14.74
N CYS A 317 8.17 -7.93 -13.76
CA CYS A 317 8.78 -9.26 -13.85
C CYS A 317 7.79 -10.40 -13.51
N GLY A 318 6.50 -10.16 -13.44
CA GLY A 318 5.46 -11.18 -13.21
C GLY A 318 5.38 -11.75 -11.80
N LYS A 319 6.00 -11.10 -10.79
CA LYS A 319 6.04 -11.62 -9.39
C LYS A 319 4.76 -11.30 -8.58
N SER A 320 3.93 -10.38 -9.05
CA SER A 320 2.64 -10.00 -8.44
C SER A 320 2.69 -9.71 -6.92
N PRO A 321 3.57 -8.81 -6.43
CA PRO A 321 3.69 -8.49 -5.00
C PRO A 321 2.50 -7.65 -4.50
N SER A 322 2.27 -7.68 -3.18
CA SER A 322 1.45 -6.68 -2.47
C SER A 322 2.30 -5.48 -2.07
N LEU A 323 1.65 -4.35 -1.77
CA LEU A 323 2.31 -3.09 -1.40
C LEU A 323 1.67 -2.45 -0.17
N LEU A 324 2.50 -1.91 0.72
CA LEU A 324 2.13 -0.92 1.75
C LEU A 324 3.19 0.20 1.74
N SER A 325 2.80 1.40 1.34
CA SER A 325 3.68 2.57 1.20
C SER A 325 3.15 3.78 1.96
N GLY A 326 4.05 4.65 2.38
CA GLY A 326 3.70 5.96 2.96
C GLY A 326 3.33 7.02 1.91
N ALA A 327 3.51 6.71 0.61
CA ALA A 327 3.21 7.63 -0.48
C ALA A 327 2.51 6.88 -1.63
N ALA A 328 1.73 7.61 -2.42
CA ALA A 328 0.98 7.05 -3.53
C ALA A 328 1.89 6.80 -4.75
N LEU A 329 1.75 5.64 -5.40
CA LEU A 329 2.39 5.31 -6.66
C LEU A 329 1.52 5.79 -7.83
N ARG A 330 2.10 6.56 -8.74
CA ARG A 330 1.38 7.14 -9.89
C ARG A 330 0.72 6.09 -10.79
N ARG A 331 1.36 4.95 -10.97
CA ARG A 331 0.79 3.83 -11.72
C ARG A 331 -0.54 3.36 -11.12
N LEU A 332 -0.64 3.30 -9.80
CA LEU A 332 -1.86 2.88 -9.11
C LEU A 332 -2.94 3.97 -9.10
N GLU A 333 -2.54 5.25 -8.97
CA GLU A 333 -3.47 6.38 -9.09
C GLU A 333 -4.13 6.42 -10.48
N LYS A 334 -3.39 6.17 -11.56
CA LYS A 334 -3.92 6.06 -12.92
C LYS A 334 -4.93 4.90 -13.08
N GLN A 335 -4.90 3.93 -12.19
CA GLN A 335 -5.89 2.84 -12.14
C GLN A 335 -7.10 3.18 -11.26
N GLY A 336 -7.21 4.43 -10.78
CA GLY A 336 -8.30 4.88 -9.90
C GLY A 336 -8.16 4.44 -8.43
N LEU A 337 -6.97 3.99 -8.03
CA LEU A 337 -6.68 3.60 -6.64
C LEU A 337 -6.10 4.79 -5.87
N ILE A 338 -6.11 4.71 -4.52
CA ILE A 338 -5.42 5.71 -3.67
C ILE A 338 -3.91 5.70 -3.90
N GLY A 339 -3.34 4.57 -4.31
CA GLY A 339 -1.96 4.45 -4.75
C GLY A 339 -0.96 4.01 -3.68
N ASN A 340 -1.31 4.01 -2.40
CA ASN A 340 -0.40 3.68 -1.30
C ASN A 340 -0.55 2.24 -0.76
N ALA A 341 -1.50 1.46 -1.29
CA ALA A 341 -1.67 0.05 -0.98
C ALA A 341 -2.13 -0.74 -2.22
N TYR A 342 -1.73 -2.01 -2.27
CA TYR A 342 -2.12 -2.92 -3.32
C TYR A 342 -2.07 -4.37 -2.83
N SER A 343 -3.01 -5.20 -3.26
CA SER A 343 -3.00 -6.63 -2.97
C SER A 343 -2.63 -7.42 -4.22
N GLY A 344 -1.42 -7.96 -4.24
CA GLY A 344 -0.95 -8.84 -5.30
C GLY A 344 -1.43 -10.29 -5.14
N GLY A 345 -1.18 -11.10 -6.18
CA GLY A 345 -1.53 -12.53 -6.20
C GLY A 345 -0.54 -13.43 -5.43
N SER A 346 0.71 -12.97 -5.21
CA SER A 346 1.74 -13.77 -4.54
C SER A 346 1.79 -13.52 -3.02
N ASP A 347 2.69 -14.25 -2.34
CA ASP A 347 2.96 -14.04 -0.90
C ASP A 347 3.96 -12.93 -0.63
N LEU A 348 4.50 -12.30 -1.68
CA LEU A 348 5.42 -11.17 -1.55
C LEU A 348 4.66 -9.92 -1.09
N LEU A 349 5.27 -9.21 -0.14
CA LEU A 349 4.79 -7.92 0.34
C LEU A 349 5.95 -6.93 0.39
N VAL A 350 5.82 -5.80 -0.28
CA VAL A 350 6.80 -4.70 -0.21
C VAL A 350 6.25 -3.65 0.74
N VAL A 351 7.02 -3.31 1.78
CA VAL A 351 6.59 -2.32 2.78
C VAL A 351 7.63 -1.23 2.99
N GLU A 352 7.15 -0.02 3.19
CA GLU A 352 7.96 1.09 3.70
C GLU A 352 8.08 0.96 5.23
N ALA A 353 9.30 0.78 5.74
CA ALA A 353 9.60 0.67 7.17
C ALA A 353 10.12 2.01 7.70
N ASP A 354 9.23 2.76 8.39
CA ASP A 354 9.54 4.09 8.92
C ASP A 354 10.25 3.98 10.27
N GLU A 355 11.37 4.68 10.41
CA GLU A 355 12.20 4.73 11.63
C GLU A 355 11.75 5.82 12.62
N SER A 356 10.91 6.77 12.18
CA SER A 356 10.63 8.01 12.92
C SER A 356 10.00 7.77 14.30
N ASP A 357 9.12 6.78 14.41
CA ASP A 357 8.48 6.39 15.68
C ASP A 357 9.25 5.29 16.44
N GLY A 358 10.34 4.76 15.88
CA GLY A 358 11.17 3.72 16.49
C GLY A 358 10.53 2.32 16.49
N THR A 359 9.40 2.14 15.85
CA THR A 359 8.62 0.90 15.93
C THR A 359 9.09 -0.21 14.98
N LEU A 360 9.98 0.08 14.04
CA LEU A 360 10.48 -0.90 13.07
C LEU A 360 11.21 -2.10 13.71
N VAL A 361 11.62 -1.99 14.96
CA VAL A 361 12.19 -3.11 15.76
C VAL A 361 11.20 -4.24 16.02
N LYS A 362 9.91 -4.01 15.80
CA LYS A 362 8.84 -5.03 15.89
C LYS A 362 8.78 -5.92 14.65
N TYR A 363 9.39 -5.50 13.53
CA TYR A 363 9.26 -6.17 12.25
C TYR A 363 10.25 -7.32 12.11
N ARG A 364 9.80 -8.42 11.54
CA ARG A 364 10.60 -9.60 11.20
C ARG A 364 10.39 -9.94 9.73
N PRO A 365 10.90 -9.11 8.81
CA PRO A 365 10.72 -9.36 7.38
C PRO A 365 11.65 -10.47 6.88
N GLU A 366 11.32 -11.07 5.73
CA GLU A 366 12.23 -11.96 5.03
C GLU A 366 13.47 -11.19 4.55
N ALA A 367 13.25 -10.01 3.97
CA ALA A 367 14.32 -9.15 3.48
C ALA A 367 14.23 -7.74 4.06
N ALA A 368 15.37 -7.17 4.46
CA ALA A 368 15.54 -5.76 4.79
C ALA A 368 16.41 -5.05 3.76
N VAL A 369 16.02 -3.84 3.37
CA VAL A 369 16.78 -2.96 2.47
C VAL A 369 17.07 -1.67 3.20
N ILE A 370 18.34 -1.39 3.49
CA ILE A 370 18.75 -0.25 4.31
C ILE A 370 19.54 0.74 3.45
N LEU A 371 18.93 1.91 3.21
CA LEU A 371 19.37 2.83 2.19
C LEU A 371 20.47 3.80 2.68
N ASN A 372 20.23 4.46 3.81
CA ASN A 372 21.12 5.50 4.34
C ASN A 372 20.73 5.87 5.76
N VAL A 373 21.67 6.52 6.46
CA VAL A 373 21.46 7.10 7.79
C VAL A 373 21.84 8.58 7.76
N SER A 374 20.92 9.45 8.12
CA SER A 374 21.18 10.86 8.34
C SER A 374 20.38 11.38 9.53
N LYS A 375 20.79 12.52 10.09
CA LYS A 375 20.04 13.17 11.16
C LYS A 375 18.71 13.69 10.63
N ASP A 376 17.61 13.24 11.21
CA ASP A 376 16.26 13.75 10.92
C ASP A 376 15.50 13.98 12.25
N HIS A 377 14.70 13.04 12.73
CA HIS A 377 13.94 13.14 13.98
C HIS A 377 14.69 12.56 15.21
N LYS A 378 15.71 11.75 14.97
CA LYS A 378 16.54 11.07 15.98
C LYS A 378 18.02 11.28 15.70
N SER A 379 18.87 10.98 16.68
CA SER A 379 20.31 10.97 16.46
C SER A 379 20.74 9.85 15.50
N ILE A 380 21.88 10.01 14.85
CA ILE A 380 22.43 9.01 13.92
C ILE A 380 22.63 7.67 14.63
N GLU A 381 23.10 7.68 15.88
CA GLU A 381 23.35 6.49 16.69
C GLU A 381 22.06 5.74 17.04
N GLU A 382 20.98 6.48 17.34
CA GLU A 382 19.67 5.88 17.61
C GLU A 382 19.09 5.21 16.36
N VAL A 383 19.13 5.89 15.21
CA VAL A 383 18.67 5.34 13.93
C VAL A 383 19.50 4.12 13.53
N ALA A 384 20.83 4.18 13.66
CA ALA A 384 21.70 3.05 13.36
C ALA A 384 21.35 1.82 14.19
N LYS A 385 21.07 1.97 15.50
CA LYS A 385 20.61 0.86 16.37
C LYS A 385 19.31 0.24 15.89
N LEU A 386 18.35 1.05 15.46
CA LEU A 386 17.09 0.55 14.92
C LEU A 386 17.32 -0.30 13.65
N PHE A 387 18.18 0.17 12.75
CA PHE A 387 18.51 -0.56 11.52
C PHE A 387 19.31 -1.84 11.79
N HIS A 388 20.23 -1.82 12.76
CA HIS A 388 20.91 -3.05 13.22
C HIS A 388 19.91 -4.10 13.72
N THR A 389 18.90 -3.67 14.49
CA THR A 389 17.84 -4.59 14.97
C THR A 389 17.04 -5.15 13.81
N LEU A 390 16.61 -4.32 12.86
CA LEU A 390 15.87 -4.77 11.68
C LEU A 390 16.68 -5.77 10.85
N ALA A 391 17.95 -5.47 10.59
CA ALA A 391 18.86 -6.35 9.84
C ALA A 391 19.04 -7.70 10.54
N ALA A 392 19.26 -7.69 11.86
CA ALA A 392 19.42 -8.92 12.66
C ALA A 392 18.15 -9.78 12.71
N GLN A 393 16.98 -9.19 12.51
CA GLN A 393 15.68 -9.88 12.47
C GLN A 393 15.26 -10.34 11.09
N SER A 394 16.05 -10.03 10.05
CA SER A 394 15.77 -10.36 8.65
C SER A 394 16.60 -11.55 8.18
N SER A 395 16.05 -12.41 7.33
CA SER A 395 16.76 -13.55 6.76
C SER A 395 17.78 -13.13 5.69
N TRP A 396 17.53 -12.01 5.04
CA TRP A 396 18.41 -11.43 4.03
C TRP A 396 18.43 -9.90 4.18
N THR A 397 19.60 -9.29 4.01
CA THR A 397 19.75 -7.84 4.16
C THR A 397 20.61 -7.27 3.04
N ALA A 398 20.09 -6.23 2.35
CA ALA A 398 20.84 -5.36 1.46
C ALA A 398 21.12 -4.03 2.15
N SER A 399 22.34 -3.54 2.15
CA SER A 399 22.70 -2.24 2.70
C SER A 399 23.59 -1.43 1.78
N ASN A 400 23.51 -0.09 1.86
CA ASN A 400 24.35 0.81 1.10
C ASN A 400 25.81 0.77 1.60
N ALA A 401 26.73 0.42 0.72
CA ALA A 401 28.17 0.35 0.99
C ALA A 401 28.84 1.74 1.08
N ASP A 402 28.24 2.76 0.47
CA ASP A 402 28.77 4.12 0.44
C ASP A 402 28.42 4.92 1.72
N ASP A 403 27.47 4.42 2.52
CA ASP A 403 27.14 5.01 3.82
C ASP A 403 28.03 4.43 4.93
N THR A 404 28.92 5.27 5.45
CA THR A 404 29.91 4.85 6.48
C THR A 404 29.28 4.42 7.80
N VAL A 405 28.10 4.94 8.14
CA VAL A 405 27.36 4.53 9.36
C VAL A 405 26.85 3.10 9.23
N LEU A 406 26.52 2.67 8.03
CA LEU A 406 26.05 1.31 7.74
C LEU A 406 27.18 0.28 7.59
N ALA A 407 28.43 0.67 7.65
CA ALA A 407 29.59 -0.21 7.45
C ALA A 407 29.62 -1.41 8.43
N SER A 408 29.18 -1.20 9.67
CA SER A 408 29.13 -2.22 10.73
C SER A 408 27.85 -3.06 10.72
N LEU A 409 26.85 -2.71 9.87
CA LEU A 409 25.56 -3.40 9.83
C LEU A 409 25.72 -4.81 9.24
N PRO A 410 25.14 -5.87 9.84
CA PRO A 410 25.14 -7.20 9.24
C PRO A 410 24.33 -7.19 7.94
N ALA A 411 25.01 -7.33 6.81
CA ALA A 411 24.39 -7.33 5.50
C ALA A 411 24.80 -8.57 4.70
N THR A 412 23.82 -9.21 4.05
CA THR A 412 24.05 -10.32 3.12
C THR A 412 24.67 -9.82 1.82
N VAL A 413 24.20 -8.65 1.35
CA VAL A 413 24.66 -7.98 0.14
C VAL A 413 24.87 -6.49 0.42
N ARG A 414 25.91 -5.91 -0.17
CA ARG A 414 26.15 -4.47 -0.15
C ARG A 414 26.05 -3.91 -1.55
N PHE A 415 25.15 -2.95 -1.74
CA PHE A 415 25.06 -2.18 -2.99
C PHE A 415 25.72 -0.81 -2.81
N GLY A 416 26.21 -0.21 -3.88
CA GLY A 416 26.80 1.12 -3.83
C GLY A 416 27.48 1.51 -5.13
N ARG A 417 27.91 2.75 -5.23
CA ARG A 417 28.61 3.31 -6.41
C ARG A 417 30.11 3.13 -6.32
N ASN A 418 30.68 3.41 -5.15
CA ASN A 418 32.13 3.61 -4.96
C ASN A 418 32.79 2.57 -4.04
N GLY A 419 32.06 1.84 -3.27
CA GLY A 419 32.59 1.05 -2.17
C GLY A 419 33.02 -0.37 -2.54
N SER A 420 33.30 -1.16 -1.51
CA SER A 420 33.54 -2.60 -1.54
C SER A 420 32.24 -3.41 -1.75
N GLY A 421 31.18 -2.77 -2.27
CA GLY A 421 29.88 -3.42 -2.49
C GLY A 421 29.97 -4.54 -3.52
N SER A 422 29.33 -5.68 -3.20
CA SER A 422 29.22 -6.82 -4.10
C SER A 422 28.28 -6.55 -5.29
N TRP A 423 27.41 -5.55 -5.15
CA TRP A 423 26.48 -5.11 -6.20
C TRP A 423 26.73 -3.64 -6.55
N ARG A 424 27.46 -3.40 -7.64
CA ARG A 424 27.81 -2.05 -8.14
C ARG A 424 27.65 -1.99 -9.66
N PRO A 425 27.44 -0.79 -10.25
CA PRO A 425 27.44 -0.60 -11.69
C PRO A 425 28.87 -0.66 -12.26
N ASP A 426 28.97 -1.07 -13.52
CA ASP A 426 30.21 -0.98 -14.29
C ASP A 426 30.43 0.46 -14.79
N ARG A 427 29.35 1.16 -15.10
CA ARG A 427 29.33 2.56 -15.56
C ARG A 427 28.03 3.22 -15.17
N GLU A 428 28.09 4.52 -14.88
CA GLU A 428 26.95 5.37 -14.56
C GLU A 428 27.01 6.72 -15.29
N GLU A 429 25.83 7.30 -15.57
CA GLU A 429 25.67 8.60 -16.20
C GLU A 429 24.48 9.35 -15.58
N LEU A 430 24.73 10.57 -15.11
CA LEU A 430 23.68 11.47 -14.62
C LEU A 430 23.25 12.41 -15.75
N LEU A 431 22.02 12.25 -16.22
CA LEU A 431 21.42 13.07 -17.27
C LEU A 431 20.51 14.15 -16.64
N PRO A 432 20.21 15.25 -17.35
CA PRO A 432 19.34 16.30 -16.87
C PRO A 432 17.94 15.81 -16.42
N THR A 433 17.41 14.78 -17.07
CA THR A 433 16.04 14.27 -16.84
C THR A 433 16.00 12.77 -16.49
N ALA A 434 17.16 12.12 -16.38
CA ALA A 434 17.24 10.67 -16.17
C ALA A 434 18.55 10.29 -15.48
N VAL A 435 18.64 9.06 -15.02
CA VAL A 435 19.89 8.40 -14.68
C VAL A 435 20.05 7.14 -15.54
N LYS A 436 21.28 6.84 -15.92
CA LYS A 436 21.64 5.61 -16.59
C LYS A 436 22.70 4.88 -15.80
N LEU A 437 22.65 3.57 -15.81
CA LEU A 437 23.72 2.71 -15.34
C LEU A 437 23.87 1.48 -16.24
N VAL A 438 25.08 0.94 -16.30
CA VAL A 438 25.38 -0.32 -16.97
C VAL A 438 25.91 -1.30 -15.93
N LYS A 439 25.40 -2.52 -15.94
CA LYS A 439 25.89 -3.64 -15.14
C LYS A 439 25.86 -4.92 -15.98
N ASN A 440 26.97 -5.64 -16.05
CA ASN A 440 27.09 -6.87 -16.83
C ASN A 440 26.61 -6.70 -18.30
N ASN A 441 26.97 -5.60 -18.95
CA ASN A 441 26.56 -5.21 -20.30
C ASN A 441 25.06 -4.94 -20.49
N ILE A 442 24.26 -4.86 -19.42
CA ILE A 442 22.85 -4.45 -19.46
C ILE A 442 22.77 -2.97 -19.08
N GLU A 443 22.12 -2.16 -19.93
CA GLU A 443 21.85 -0.74 -19.65
C GLU A 443 20.47 -0.56 -19.01
N TYR A 444 20.44 0.14 -17.89
CA TYR A 444 19.22 0.57 -17.18
C TYR A 444 19.05 2.07 -17.32
N HIS A 445 17.88 2.51 -17.78
CA HIS A 445 17.55 3.92 -17.99
C HIS A 445 16.33 4.31 -17.15
N LEU A 446 16.57 4.96 -16.03
CA LEU A 446 15.51 5.46 -15.14
C LEU A 446 15.11 6.89 -15.55
N PRO A 447 13.84 7.18 -15.87
CA PRO A 447 13.37 8.52 -16.27
C PRO A 447 13.20 9.46 -15.07
N LEU A 448 14.13 9.45 -14.14
CA LEU A 448 14.22 10.35 -12.98
C LEU A 448 15.67 10.86 -12.86
N PRO A 449 15.88 12.18 -12.72
CA PRO A 449 17.21 12.74 -12.55
C PRO A 449 17.70 12.66 -11.10
N GLY A 450 19.01 12.87 -10.93
CA GLY A 450 19.63 13.07 -9.64
C GLY A 450 20.35 11.85 -9.08
N GLU A 451 21.45 12.12 -8.41
CA GLU A 451 22.35 11.14 -7.83
C GLU A 451 21.66 10.22 -6.82
N HIS A 452 20.77 10.79 -6.00
CA HIS A 452 19.96 10.00 -5.04
C HIS A 452 19.02 9.01 -5.73
N ASN A 453 18.55 9.29 -6.95
CA ASN A 453 17.72 8.34 -7.71
C ASN A 453 18.57 7.23 -8.34
N LEU A 454 19.83 7.50 -8.65
CA LEU A 454 20.77 6.45 -9.00
C LEU A 454 20.99 5.48 -7.84
N GLU A 455 21.22 5.98 -6.62
CA GLU A 455 21.36 5.15 -5.42
C GLU A 455 20.09 4.34 -5.11
N ASN A 456 18.92 4.97 -5.25
CA ASN A 456 17.62 4.30 -5.11
C ASN A 456 17.46 3.16 -6.12
N LEU A 457 17.88 3.39 -7.38
CA LEU A 457 17.83 2.38 -8.44
C LEU A 457 18.76 1.20 -8.12
N LEU A 458 19.99 1.46 -7.65
CA LEU A 458 20.93 0.41 -7.23
C LEU A 458 20.32 -0.52 -6.17
N ALA A 459 19.70 0.07 -5.15
CA ALA A 459 19.02 -0.69 -4.10
C ALA A 459 17.87 -1.54 -4.67
N ALA A 460 17.02 -0.96 -5.52
CA ALA A 460 15.87 -1.66 -6.09
C ALA A 460 16.29 -2.81 -7.01
N LEU A 461 17.28 -2.61 -7.88
CA LEU A 461 17.78 -3.64 -8.78
C LEU A 461 18.42 -4.79 -7.99
N CYS A 462 19.24 -4.50 -6.99
CA CYS A 462 19.84 -5.51 -6.11
C CYS A 462 18.79 -6.43 -5.48
N VAL A 463 17.69 -5.88 -5.01
CA VAL A 463 16.57 -6.64 -4.43
C VAL A 463 15.85 -7.45 -5.49
N CYS A 464 15.50 -6.86 -6.63
CA CYS A 464 14.74 -7.54 -7.68
C CYS A 464 15.52 -8.70 -8.31
N GLU A 465 16.85 -8.58 -8.47
CA GLU A 465 17.71 -9.69 -8.87
C GLU A 465 17.69 -10.82 -7.85
N HIS A 466 17.74 -10.51 -6.53
CA HIS A 466 17.63 -11.52 -5.47
C HIS A 466 16.31 -12.30 -5.54
N TYR A 467 15.21 -11.64 -5.90
CA TYR A 467 13.90 -12.29 -6.09
C TYR A 467 13.72 -12.91 -7.49
N GLY A 468 14.81 -13.08 -8.25
CA GLY A 468 14.83 -13.80 -9.52
C GLY A 468 14.16 -13.05 -10.67
N CYS A 469 14.33 -11.74 -10.73
CA CYS A 469 14.02 -10.96 -11.92
C CYS A 469 15.19 -11.02 -12.88
N GLU A 470 14.94 -11.37 -14.14
CA GLU A 470 15.95 -11.40 -15.17
C GLU A 470 16.43 -9.98 -15.52
N PRO A 471 17.74 -9.73 -15.66
CA PRO A 471 18.30 -8.39 -15.89
C PRO A 471 17.71 -7.67 -17.12
N ALA A 472 17.41 -8.37 -18.20
CA ALA A 472 16.78 -7.76 -19.38
C ALA A 472 15.35 -7.29 -19.11
N ALA A 473 14.54 -8.08 -18.38
CA ALA A 473 13.19 -7.70 -17.97
C ALA A 473 13.22 -6.52 -17.00
N LEU A 474 14.22 -6.47 -16.09
CA LEU A 474 14.43 -5.33 -15.21
C LEU A 474 14.78 -4.07 -15.97
N ALA A 475 15.62 -4.14 -17.00
CA ALA A 475 15.98 -2.98 -17.83
C ALA A 475 14.76 -2.37 -18.51
N ASP A 476 13.82 -3.20 -18.98
CA ASP A 476 12.55 -2.71 -19.54
C ASP A 476 11.60 -2.16 -18.47
N ALA A 477 11.52 -2.79 -17.30
CA ALA A 477 10.74 -2.30 -16.17
C ALA A 477 11.21 -0.91 -15.69
N VAL A 478 12.52 -0.69 -15.62
CA VAL A 478 13.13 0.60 -15.23
C VAL A 478 12.73 1.72 -16.19
N LYS A 479 12.70 1.48 -17.50
CA LYS A 479 12.30 2.47 -18.52
C LYS A 479 10.85 2.94 -18.36
N THR A 480 9.98 2.05 -17.85
CA THR A 480 8.54 2.30 -17.70
C THR A 480 8.13 2.74 -16.29
N TYR A 481 9.10 3.03 -15.43
CA TYR A 481 8.83 3.49 -14.07
C TYR A 481 8.12 4.85 -14.08
N GLU A 482 6.96 4.91 -13.41
CA GLU A 482 6.11 6.10 -13.42
C GLU A 482 6.32 7.03 -12.22
N GLY A 483 6.96 6.53 -11.18
CA GLY A 483 7.32 7.31 -10.01
C GLY A 483 6.27 7.32 -8.91
N VAL A 484 6.58 8.10 -7.89
CA VAL A 484 5.75 8.30 -6.69
C VAL A 484 5.20 9.73 -6.75
N ALA A 485 3.95 9.90 -6.36
CA ALA A 485 3.33 11.22 -6.25
C ALA A 485 4.14 12.12 -5.31
N ARG A 486 4.31 13.38 -5.70
CA ARG A 486 5.07 14.35 -4.93
C ARG A 486 6.54 13.97 -4.65
N ARG A 487 7.17 13.20 -5.56
CA ARG A 487 8.60 12.88 -5.55
C ARG A 487 9.19 13.25 -6.89
N PHE A 488 9.70 14.46 -7.00
CA PHE A 488 10.20 15.06 -8.24
C PHE A 488 9.19 14.95 -9.41
N SER A 489 7.94 15.26 -9.12
CA SER A 489 6.83 15.17 -10.07
C SER A 489 6.84 16.34 -11.03
N VAL A 490 7.25 16.13 -12.27
CA VAL A 490 7.38 17.19 -13.29
C VAL A 490 6.16 17.27 -14.17
N THR A 491 5.52 18.44 -14.24
CA THR A 491 4.46 18.76 -15.19
C THR A 491 4.95 19.88 -16.12
N ARG A 492 4.89 19.65 -17.43
CA ARG A 492 5.20 20.64 -18.46
C ARG A 492 3.96 21.40 -18.86
N THR A 493 4.03 22.72 -18.90
CA THR A 493 2.90 23.58 -19.26
C THR A 493 3.00 24.09 -20.70
N LYS A 494 1.87 24.56 -21.28
CA LYS A 494 1.81 25.14 -22.64
C LYS A 494 2.66 26.43 -22.77
N LYS A 495 2.88 27.16 -21.67
CA LYS A 495 3.76 28.34 -21.63
C LYS A 495 5.25 27.97 -21.46
N ASN A 496 5.62 26.70 -21.62
CA ASN A 496 6.97 26.19 -21.46
C ASN A 496 7.58 26.47 -20.08
N VAL A 497 6.75 26.49 -19.04
CA VAL A 497 7.17 26.50 -17.63
C VAL A 497 7.08 25.07 -17.11
N GLN A 498 8.08 24.61 -16.39
CA GLN A 498 8.07 23.29 -15.76
C GLN A 498 7.66 23.46 -14.30
N VAL A 499 6.66 22.72 -13.86
CA VAL A 499 6.19 22.71 -12.47
C VAL A 499 6.61 21.39 -11.85
N VAL A 500 7.44 21.46 -10.80
CA VAL A 500 7.93 20.30 -10.03
C VAL A 500 7.27 20.30 -8.66
N ASP A 501 6.60 19.19 -8.31
CA ASP A 501 6.07 18.94 -6.96
C ASP A 501 6.96 17.93 -6.23
N ASP A 502 7.49 18.33 -5.07
CA ASP A 502 8.34 17.46 -4.26
C ASP A 502 8.02 17.53 -2.77
N PHE A 503 8.11 16.41 -2.11
CA PHE A 503 7.87 16.26 -0.67
C PHE A 503 9.05 16.71 0.20
N ALA A 504 10.09 17.34 -0.38
CA ALA A 504 11.26 17.80 0.35
C ALA A 504 10.85 18.77 1.48
N HIS A 505 11.29 18.48 2.70
CA HIS A 505 10.86 19.18 3.90
C HIS A 505 11.97 19.38 4.94
N ASN A 506 13.18 18.94 4.66
CA ASN A 506 14.37 19.21 5.47
C ASN A 506 15.52 19.75 4.62
N PRO A 507 16.55 20.36 5.21
CA PRO A 507 17.64 21.00 4.48
C PRO A 507 18.30 20.11 3.43
N ALA A 508 18.64 18.88 3.77
CA ALA A 508 19.31 17.95 2.86
C ALA A 508 18.44 17.59 1.63
N LYS A 509 17.13 17.31 1.84
CA LYS A 509 16.17 17.00 0.79
C LYS A 509 15.95 18.22 -0.13
N ILE A 510 15.84 19.44 0.45
CA ILE A 510 15.73 20.68 -0.31
C ILE A 510 16.95 20.89 -1.20
N ALA A 511 18.17 20.75 -0.67
CA ALA A 511 19.38 20.86 -1.45
C ALA A 511 19.43 19.86 -2.61
N ALA A 512 19.02 18.62 -2.37
CA ALA A 512 19.00 17.57 -3.37
C ALA A 512 18.02 17.86 -4.52
N VAL A 513 16.77 18.26 -4.19
CA VAL A 513 15.75 18.54 -5.21
C VAL A 513 16.05 19.81 -6.00
N VAL A 514 16.58 20.85 -5.37
CA VAL A 514 17.05 22.07 -6.08
C VAL A 514 18.16 21.71 -7.06
N ARG A 515 19.13 20.89 -6.65
CA ARG A 515 20.21 20.40 -7.53
C ARG A 515 19.66 19.59 -8.71
N ALA A 516 18.74 18.68 -8.48
CA ALA A 516 18.10 17.91 -9.54
C ALA A 516 17.33 18.80 -10.53
N SER A 517 16.63 19.82 -10.03
CA SER A 517 15.87 20.79 -10.85
C SER A 517 16.75 21.63 -11.77
N ARG A 518 18.07 21.77 -11.49
CA ARG A 518 19.02 22.43 -12.39
C ARG A 518 19.17 21.75 -13.76
N GLY A 519 18.88 20.46 -13.82
CA GLY A 519 18.81 19.73 -15.10
C GLY A 519 17.62 20.12 -15.97
N LEU A 520 16.60 20.74 -15.38
CA LEU A 520 15.37 21.15 -16.07
C LEU A 520 15.44 22.61 -16.54
N SER A 521 16.09 23.48 -15.76
CA SER A 521 16.13 24.93 -16.02
C SER A 521 17.32 25.60 -15.32
N ASP A 522 17.86 26.63 -15.97
CA ASP A 522 18.89 27.49 -15.36
C ASP A 522 18.30 28.37 -14.24
N ARG A 523 17.01 28.72 -14.31
CA ARG A 523 16.33 29.53 -13.30
C ARG A 523 15.28 28.72 -12.56
N ILE A 524 15.37 28.71 -11.23
CA ILE A 524 14.43 28.05 -10.34
C ILE A 524 13.64 29.09 -9.55
N ILE A 525 12.31 28.98 -9.58
CA ILE A 525 11.40 29.70 -8.70
C ILE A 525 10.91 28.68 -7.66
N ALA A 526 11.54 28.67 -6.49
CA ALA A 526 11.22 27.73 -5.43
C ALA A 526 10.11 28.26 -4.52
N VAL A 527 9.17 27.42 -4.21
CA VAL A 527 8.12 27.62 -3.22
C VAL A 527 8.29 26.56 -2.13
N TYR A 528 8.50 26.97 -0.90
CA TYR A 528 8.67 26.04 0.20
C TYR A 528 7.68 26.30 1.31
N GLN A 529 7.00 25.27 1.77
CA GLN A 529 6.13 25.31 2.95
C GLN A 529 6.76 24.53 4.10
N PRO A 530 7.26 25.20 5.15
CA PRO A 530 7.68 24.54 6.38
C PRO A 530 6.48 23.90 7.08
N HIS A 531 6.70 22.83 7.85
CA HIS A 531 5.64 22.22 8.66
C HIS A 531 6.07 21.98 10.10
N GLY A 532 5.16 22.25 11.04
CA GLY A 532 5.38 22.14 12.48
C GLY A 532 6.34 23.19 13.03
N PHE A 533 5.88 23.94 14.05
CA PHE A 533 6.67 25.03 14.66
C PHE A 533 7.94 24.52 15.35
N GLY A 534 7.87 23.37 16.03
CA GLY A 534 9.02 22.75 16.70
C GLY A 534 10.15 22.36 15.72
N PRO A 535 9.88 21.50 14.73
CA PRO A 535 10.86 21.12 13.71
C PRO A 535 11.43 22.33 12.95
N THR A 536 10.57 23.29 12.56
CA THR A 536 11.01 24.48 11.85
C THR A 536 11.99 25.32 12.69
N ARG A 537 11.71 25.48 13.98
CA ARG A 537 12.62 26.18 14.91
C ARG A 537 13.94 25.44 15.09
N PHE A 538 13.89 24.12 15.23
CA PHE A 538 15.06 23.27 15.43
C PHE A 538 16.02 23.30 14.23
N LEU A 539 15.47 23.36 13.00
CA LEU A 539 16.24 23.34 11.75
C LEU A 539 16.44 24.75 11.14
N LYS A 540 16.10 25.83 11.83
CA LYS A 540 16.11 27.19 11.28
C LYS A 540 17.45 27.56 10.64
N ASP A 541 18.55 27.39 11.37
CA ASP A 541 19.87 27.80 10.91
C ASP A 541 20.36 26.92 9.74
N GLU A 542 20.01 25.65 9.75
CA GLU A 542 20.32 24.71 8.66
C GLU A 542 19.50 25.06 7.39
N TYR A 543 18.23 25.47 7.51
CA TYR A 543 17.47 26.03 6.37
C TYR A 543 18.15 27.26 5.78
N ILE A 544 18.52 28.20 6.63
CA ILE A 544 19.22 29.46 6.20
C ILE A 544 20.52 29.13 5.45
N ALA A 545 21.34 28.24 6.02
CA ALA A 545 22.60 27.81 5.38
C ALA A 545 22.35 27.14 4.03
N THR A 546 21.35 26.23 3.97
CA THR A 546 20.99 25.52 2.74
C THR A 546 20.49 26.48 1.66
N PHE A 547 19.59 27.40 1.99
CA PHE A 547 19.07 28.35 1.00
C PHE A 547 20.19 29.27 0.46
N ARG A 548 21.11 29.74 1.30
CA ARG A 548 22.27 30.55 0.86
C ARG A 548 23.15 29.82 -0.15
N THR A 549 23.31 28.51 -0.03
CA THR A 549 24.20 27.71 -0.89
C THR A 549 23.51 27.11 -2.11
N ALA A 550 22.22 26.83 -2.04
CA ALA A 550 21.48 26.13 -3.10
C ALA A 550 20.98 27.07 -4.21
N PHE A 551 20.67 28.35 -3.88
CA PHE A 551 20.09 29.29 -4.82
C PHE A 551 21.14 30.25 -5.44
N ARG A 552 20.92 30.57 -6.73
CA ARG A 552 21.75 31.45 -7.55
C ARG A 552 21.10 32.82 -7.70
N GLN A 553 21.82 33.79 -8.18
CA GLN A 553 21.37 35.20 -8.35
C GLN A 553 20.05 35.32 -9.14
N GLN A 554 19.85 34.49 -10.16
CA GLN A 554 18.65 34.52 -11.01
C GLN A 554 17.43 33.83 -10.39
N ASP A 555 17.60 33.11 -9.29
CA ASP A 555 16.52 32.35 -8.68
C ASP A 555 15.59 33.21 -7.80
N SER A 556 14.42 32.64 -7.49
CA SER A 556 13.50 33.20 -6.50
C SER A 556 13.11 32.13 -5.46
N LEU A 557 12.99 32.55 -4.20
CA LEU A 557 12.53 31.72 -3.09
C LEU A 557 11.30 32.34 -2.41
N TYR A 558 10.19 31.65 -2.42
CA TYR A 558 8.97 32.02 -1.71
C TYR A 558 8.73 31.06 -0.54
N LEU A 559 8.62 31.58 0.69
CA LEU A 559 8.27 30.80 1.87
C LEU A 559 6.80 30.98 2.22
N LEU A 560 6.02 29.90 2.20
CA LEU A 560 4.64 29.89 2.66
C LEU A 560 4.57 29.86 4.20
N PRO A 561 3.43 30.25 4.81
CA PRO A 561 3.23 30.11 6.24
C PRO A 561 3.46 28.66 6.72
N ILE A 562 4.00 28.53 7.96
CA ILE A 562 4.27 27.22 8.54
C ILE A 562 2.95 26.44 8.67
N TYR A 563 2.88 25.26 8.04
CA TYR A 563 1.73 24.38 8.18
C TYR A 563 1.71 23.74 9.57
N TYR A 564 0.54 23.78 10.22
CA TYR A 564 0.35 23.23 11.55
C TYR A 564 -0.88 22.32 11.60
N ALA A 565 -0.64 21.02 11.74
CA ALA A 565 -1.68 20.00 11.78
C ALA A 565 -2.41 19.90 13.15
N GLY A 566 -2.01 20.71 14.13
CA GLY A 566 -2.56 20.66 15.51
C GLY A 566 -1.52 20.21 16.55
N GLY A 567 -1.89 20.24 17.82
CA GLY A 567 -1.06 19.86 18.97
C GLY A 567 -0.74 21.03 19.88
N THR A 568 0.21 20.84 20.82
CA THR A 568 0.56 21.78 21.90
C THR A 568 1.80 22.63 21.64
N ALA A 569 2.36 22.60 20.39
CA ALA A 569 3.59 23.29 20.07
C ALA A 569 3.45 24.81 20.15
N GLN A 570 4.44 25.49 20.76
CA GLN A 570 4.52 26.95 20.81
C GLN A 570 4.74 27.53 19.40
N LYS A 571 3.85 28.45 18.99
CA LYS A 571 3.86 29.13 17.69
C LYS A 571 4.75 30.38 17.71
N ASN A 572 6.03 30.24 18.08
CA ASN A 572 6.96 31.33 18.30
C ASN A 572 8.06 31.44 17.21
N ILE A 573 7.77 30.94 16.02
CA ILE A 573 8.60 31.08 14.80
C ILE A 573 7.67 31.23 13.60
N SER A 574 8.10 31.96 12.60
CA SER A 574 7.40 32.16 11.32
C SER A 574 8.34 31.98 10.13
N SER A 575 7.79 31.94 8.93
CA SER A 575 8.57 31.95 7.68
C SER A 575 9.33 33.27 7.51
N ASP A 576 8.81 34.40 8.04
CA ASP A 576 9.51 35.69 8.05
C ASP A 576 10.80 35.64 8.89
N ASP A 577 10.85 34.85 9.96
CA ASP A 577 12.05 34.70 10.76
C ASP A 577 13.17 33.98 10.02
N ILE A 578 12.85 33.08 9.10
CA ILE A 578 13.81 32.44 8.20
C ILE A 578 14.27 33.44 7.15
N ILE A 579 13.38 34.23 6.54
CA ILE A 579 13.69 35.26 5.56
C ILE A 579 14.60 36.33 6.20
N LYS A 580 14.28 36.82 7.39
CA LYS A 580 15.14 37.76 8.14
C LYS A 580 16.51 37.16 8.43
N GLY A 581 16.56 35.85 8.78
CA GLY A 581 17.82 35.16 9.04
C GLY A 581 18.69 34.98 7.79
N LEU A 582 18.10 34.96 6.58
CA LEU A 582 18.87 34.97 5.33
C LEU A 582 19.69 36.26 5.16
N GLY A 583 19.19 37.40 5.67
CA GLY A 583 19.86 38.66 5.48
C GLY A 583 20.02 39.04 4.01
N ALA A 584 21.15 39.70 3.66
CA ALA A 584 21.44 40.04 2.27
C ALA A 584 21.88 38.77 1.51
N VAL A 585 21.11 38.38 0.49
CA VAL A 585 21.40 37.28 -0.46
C VAL A 585 21.34 37.82 -1.88
N SER A 586 21.98 37.12 -2.83
CA SER A 586 22.05 37.54 -4.24
C SER A 586 20.78 37.25 -5.03
N PHE A 587 19.86 36.44 -4.50
CA PHE A 587 18.61 36.03 -5.11
C PHE A 587 17.40 36.66 -4.43
N ASN A 588 16.23 36.61 -5.09
CA ASN A 588 14.98 37.11 -4.50
C ASN A 588 14.46 36.12 -3.45
N ALA A 589 14.28 36.56 -2.20
CA ALA A 589 13.73 35.71 -1.13
C ALA A 589 12.69 36.48 -0.31
N GLN A 590 11.47 35.91 -0.19
CA GLN A 590 10.38 36.56 0.54
C GLN A 590 9.34 35.56 1.08
N ALA A 591 8.66 35.94 2.15
CA ALA A 591 7.46 35.24 2.59
C ALA A 591 6.25 35.67 1.75
N ALA A 592 5.33 34.77 1.53
CA ALA A 592 4.07 35.01 0.81
C ALA A 592 2.96 34.10 1.31
N ASP A 593 1.73 34.59 1.36
CA ASP A 593 0.57 33.73 1.43
C ASP A 593 0.25 33.14 0.04
N ARG A 594 -0.73 32.23 -0.03
CA ARG A 594 -1.05 31.51 -1.28
C ARG A 594 -1.62 32.42 -2.39
N ASP A 595 -2.42 33.42 -2.03
CA ASP A 595 -3.04 34.32 -3.00
C ASP A 595 -1.98 35.27 -3.58
N GLN A 596 -1.13 35.84 -2.73
CA GLN A 596 0.02 36.63 -3.14
C GLN A 596 1.00 35.81 -3.99
N LEU A 597 1.23 34.54 -3.64
CA LEU A 597 2.11 33.66 -4.39
C LEU A 597 1.69 33.51 -5.84
N LEU A 598 0.41 33.19 -6.11
CA LEU A 598 -0.09 33.00 -7.47
C LEU A 598 0.09 34.25 -8.35
N VAL A 599 -0.20 35.44 -7.79
CA VAL A 599 0.02 36.73 -8.47
C VAL A 599 1.50 36.95 -8.78
N ARG A 600 2.38 36.66 -7.80
CA ARG A 600 3.83 36.82 -7.97
C ARG A 600 4.41 35.83 -8.98
N LEU A 601 3.98 34.56 -8.94
CA LEU A 601 4.40 33.57 -9.93
C LEU A 601 3.99 33.96 -11.34
N GLN A 602 2.78 34.51 -11.52
CA GLN A 602 2.31 34.97 -12.83
C GLN A 602 3.15 36.14 -13.38
N ALA A 603 3.63 37.01 -12.50
CA ALA A 603 4.44 38.16 -12.87
C ALA A 603 5.93 37.82 -13.07
N ASP A 604 6.46 36.86 -12.31
CA ASP A 604 7.90 36.54 -12.26
C ASP A 604 8.31 35.43 -13.24
N ALA A 605 7.47 34.41 -13.44
CA ALA A 605 7.83 33.23 -14.23
C ALA A 605 7.84 33.52 -15.75
N ARG A 606 8.84 32.96 -16.43
CA ARG A 606 9.11 33.12 -17.87
C ARG A 606 9.17 31.74 -18.53
N SER A 607 9.04 31.71 -19.84
CA SER A 607 9.26 30.49 -20.63
C SER A 607 10.66 29.93 -20.37
N GLY A 608 10.74 28.65 -20.08
CA GLY A 608 11.96 27.93 -19.72
C GLY A 608 12.23 27.85 -18.21
N ASP A 609 11.49 28.55 -17.35
CA ASP A 609 11.66 28.48 -15.91
C ASP A 609 11.15 27.17 -15.31
N CYS A 610 11.74 26.80 -14.16
CA CYS A 610 11.26 25.72 -13.30
C CYS A 610 10.64 26.30 -12.02
N ILE A 611 9.34 26.06 -11.80
CA ILE A 611 8.66 26.33 -10.53
C ILE A 611 8.74 25.06 -9.69
N LEU A 612 9.48 25.11 -8.58
CA LEU A 612 9.68 23.97 -7.68
C LEU A 612 8.87 24.16 -6.39
N LEU A 613 7.77 23.44 -6.25
CA LEU A 613 6.98 23.41 -5.01
C LEU A 613 7.50 22.33 -4.07
N MET A 614 7.85 22.73 -2.84
CA MET A 614 8.37 21.83 -1.81
C MET A 614 7.54 21.94 -0.53
N GLY A 615 7.29 20.80 0.12
CA GLY A 615 6.59 20.74 1.40
C GLY A 615 6.01 19.35 1.68
N ALA A 616 5.78 19.04 2.96
CA ALA A 616 5.28 17.73 3.35
C ALA A 616 3.81 17.83 3.76
N ARG A 617 3.43 17.55 4.90
CA ARG A 617 2.19 17.25 5.61
C ARG A 617 0.90 18.05 5.26
N ASP A 618 0.96 19.14 4.54
CA ASP A 618 -0.23 19.90 4.14
C ASP A 618 -0.96 19.19 2.99
N PRO A 619 -2.17 18.65 3.22
CA PRO A 619 -2.91 17.89 2.22
C PRO A 619 -3.41 18.75 1.06
N SER A 620 -3.41 20.07 1.19
CA SER A 620 -3.85 21.01 0.17
C SER A 620 -2.74 21.47 -0.79
N LEU A 621 -1.47 21.07 -0.58
CA LEU A 621 -0.38 21.39 -1.51
C LEU A 621 -0.59 20.85 -2.92
N PRO A 622 -1.11 19.62 -3.15
CA PRO A 622 -1.43 19.16 -4.49
C PRO A 622 -2.43 20.06 -5.22
N ALA A 623 -3.43 20.58 -4.53
CA ALA A 623 -4.37 21.55 -5.11
C ALA A 623 -3.69 22.88 -5.49
N LEU A 624 -2.70 23.32 -4.71
CA LEU A 624 -1.89 24.50 -5.08
C LEU A 624 -1.05 24.22 -6.31
N VAL A 625 -0.43 23.04 -6.43
CA VAL A 625 0.29 22.61 -7.65
C VAL A 625 -0.62 22.68 -8.86
N ASN A 626 -1.83 22.14 -8.78
CA ASN A 626 -2.80 22.18 -9.87
C ASN A 626 -3.14 23.61 -10.29
N LYS A 627 -3.40 24.52 -9.34
CA LYS A 627 -3.61 25.95 -9.64
C LYS A 627 -2.42 26.60 -10.33
N ILE A 628 -1.19 26.25 -9.92
CA ILE A 628 0.03 26.74 -10.58
C ILE A 628 0.11 26.18 -12.01
N VAL A 629 -0.16 24.90 -12.21
CA VAL A 629 -0.16 24.27 -13.54
C VAL A 629 -1.18 24.94 -14.46
N GLU A 630 -2.41 25.16 -13.99
CA GLU A 630 -3.48 25.87 -14.71
C GLU A 630 -3.07 27.30 -15.11
N LEU A 631 -2.43 28.06 -14.21
CA LEU A 631 -1.98 29.44 -14.42
C LEU A 631 -1.04 29.55 -15.64
N PHE A 632 -0.29 28.50 -15.92
CA PHE A 632 0.63 28.42 -17.05
C PHE A 632 0.08 27.57 -18.22
N GLY A 633 -1.22 27.24 -18.20
CA GLY A 633 -1.90 26.55 -19.31
C GLY A 633 -1.54 25.07 -19.43
N GLY A 634 -1.15 24.42 -18.34
CA GLY A 634 -0.99 22.97 -18.26
C GLY A 634 -2.35 22.29 -18.14
N GLU A 635 -2.42 21.03 -18.58
CA GLU A 635 -3.55 20.18 -18.28
C GLU A 635 -3.33 19.50 -16.94
N ILE A 636 -4.36 19.51 -16.08
CA ILE A 636 -4.36 18.73 -14.85
C ILE A 636 -4.38 17.27 -15.31
N THR A 637 -3.31 16.54 -15.08
CA THR A 637 -3.41 15.09 -15.05
C THR A 637 -4.22 14.78 -13.80
N SER A 638 -5.53 14.47 -13.99
CA SER A 638 -6.39 13.97 -12.93
C SER A 638 -5.65 12.80 -12.27
N GLY A 639 -5.12 13.04 -11.09
CA GLY A 639 -4.55 12.03 -10.21
C GLY A 639 -5.65 11.17 -9.62
#